data_4909f3834dca1d5e08ec82f8b333fd84
#
_entry.id   4909f3834dca1d5e08ec82f8b333fd84
#
_cell.length_a   1.000
_cell.length_b   1.000
_cell.length_c   1.000
_cell.angle_alpha   90.00
_cell.angle_beta   90.00
_cell.angle_gamma   90.00
#
_symmetry.space_group_name_H-M   'P 1'
#
loop_
_entity.id
_entity.type
_entity.pdbx_description
1 polymer ?
#
loop_
_entity_poly.entity_id
_entity_poly.type
_entity_poly.pdbx_seq_one_letter_code
_entity_poly.pdbx_strand_id
1 'polypeptide(L)'
;MRLVGKAHDRAFAFRDATKKLYQERISRAWPKLAAIPEPYKGNLPFETHDCLTLDPYSIVSQCDIDPMVPPVCDTIGGSRSGYQRWSDFLKLRIHRYGAKRNDPCADVSSRMSAYLHYGMVSPMRLARQASEYRAEKYLDELLIWRELAYGYCFYREDYRSLATIPNWAVETLRKHQSDRREALYSWETLARGQTADPLWNACQHSLLKHGELHNNVRMTWGKSLLQWTESPEQALAWLIDLNHRFALDGRDPASYGGILWCLGQFDRPFSPEQPVLGTVRPRPTSEHLGRLDFGKYQALVNRPIVKLKSAERPVKVGVIGAGISGLLCARTLADMGLDVEVFEKSRGAGGRAATRRLDSGNWIDHGAPCFQTSSKRWDLYLESWQRDGILSRWEPRLATWSPSKGTEQVTLCDNRTTRLWRGNGGMNQLGKHLAKGLKIRYQTTIEQVEKHQTGWVLSGKTGSQETSISILRSDPLDCVVLAVPGPQAALMIDPACHWKSKAAECTMRPAWAAIVEFDKSWEIPWDAICFEDHPILDWISRETSRANQTPSNNGSGLPEAWILHANDRWTAANIENSPQDAAQRLMQALVDLGFEDIPGLITLQGHRWRYAQAGCLPEGSSNEPSVLWDPELLAGACGDWACGDWACGTATFGRLGRSSGVERALESGSAMAGTILRHCMSKQSLANPMDREKQAFQPMLFGDEAF
;
A
#
# COMPACT_ATOMS: atom_id res chain seq x y z
N MET A 1 17.44 27.01 -18.13
CA MET A 1 18.51 25.98 -18.03
C MET A 1 19.51 26.05 -19.18
N ARG A 2 19.12 26.01 -20.45
CA ARG A 2 20.09 26.05 -21.58
C ARG A 2 21.10 27.21 -21.51
N LEU A 3 20.75 28.34 -20.91
CA LEU A 3 21.64 29.52 -20.77
C LEU A 3 22.70 29.35 -19.66
N VAL A 4 22.59 28.36 -18.78
CA VAL A 4 23.55 28.08 -17.68
C VAL A 4 24.67 27.15 -18.15
N GLY A 5 24.41 26.32 -19.15
CA GLY A 5 25.39 25.51 -19.89
C GLY A 5 25.89 24.24 -19.19
N LYS A 6 25.73 24.09 -17.86
CA LYS A 6 26.21 22.92 -17.08
C LYS A 6 25.47 22.76 -15.76
N ALA A 7 25.60 21.58 -15.16
CA ALA A 7 25.24 21.36 -13.76
C ALA A 7 26.19 22.14 -12.82
N HIS A 8 25.65 22.64 -11.72
CA HIS A 8 26.40 23.27 -10.64
C HIS A 8 26.27 22.44 -9.36
N ASP A 9 27.38 22.24 -8.66
CA ASP A 9 27.43 21.49 -7.39
C ASP A 9 27.34 22.40 -6.15
N ARG A 10 27.30 23.73 -6.36
CA ARG A 10 27.30 24.70 -5.28
C ARG A 10 26.32 25.84 -5.57
N ALA A 11 25.50 26.17 -4.57
CA ALA A 11 24.48 27.25 -4.71
C ALA A 11 25.10 28.61 -4.98
N PHE A 12 26.27 28.94 -4.41
CA PHE A 12 26.94 30.22 -4.66
C PHE A 12 27.37 30.36 -6.11
N ALA A 13 27.98 29.31 -6.70
CA ALA A 13 28.39 29.32 -8.09
C ALA A 13 27.20 29.44 -9.07
N PHE A 14 26.10 28.77 -8.74
CA PHE A 14 24.85 28.88 -9.50
C PHE A 14 24.24 30.30 -9.38
N ARG A 15 24.26 30.87 -8.19
CA ARG A 15 23.78 32.25 -7.94
C ARG A 15 24.57 33.26 -8.78
N ASP A 16 25.89 33.17 -8.77
CA ASP A 16 26.76 34.06 -9.55
C ASP A 16 26.50 33.94 -11.05
N ALA A 17 26.33 32.72 -11.54
CA ALA A 17 26.02 32.46 -12.95
C ALA A 17 24.64 32.93 -13.41
N THR A 18 23.67 33.06 -12.49
CA THR A 18 22.26 33.32 -12.83
C THR A 18 21.74 34.68 -12.38
N LYS A 19 22.42 35.37 -11.44
CA LYS A 19 21.97 36.61 -10.81
C LYS A 19 21.52 37.67 -11.82
N LYS A 20 22.36 38.00 -12.80
CA LYS A 20 22.06 39.01 -13.83
C LYS A 20 20.84 38.60 -14.68
N LEU A 21 20.78 37.34 -15.08
CA LEU A 21 19.68 36.79 -15.88
C LEU A 21 18.34 36.87 -15.14
N TYR A 22 18.32 36.52 -13.85
CA TYR A 22 17.10 36.58 -13.06
C TYR A 22 16.66 38.02 -12.79
N GLN A 23 17.60 38.92 -12.49
CA GLN A 23 17.29 40.35 -12.32
C GLN A 23 16.64 40.94 -13.59
N GLU A 24 17.22 40.65 -14.77
CA GLU A 24 16.66 41.08 -16.05
C GLU A 24 15.25 40.50 -16.29
N ARG A 25 15.05 39.20 -16.01
CA ARG A 25 13.75 38.55 -16.21
C ARG A 25 12.67 39.02 -15.25
N ILE A 26 13.03 39.28 -14.01
CA ILE A 26 12.09 39.79 -13.00
C ILE A 26 11.63 41.20 -13.34
N SER A 27 12.54 42.08 -13.81
CA SER A 27 12.22 43.47 -14.15
C SER A 27 11.51 43.61 -15.50
N ARG A 28 11.62 42.62 -16.42
CA ARG A 28 11.02 42.70 -17.75
C ARG A 28 9.50 42.61 -17.68
N ALA A 29 8.80 43.60 -18.26
CA ALA A 29 7.35 43.55 -18.41
C ALA A 29 6.90 42.35 -19.26
N TRP A 30 5.78 41.74 -18.89
CA TRP A 30 5.18 40.71 -19.72
C TRP A 30 4.48 41.36 -20.92
N PRO A 31 4.62 40.77 -22.13
CA PRO A 31 3.85 41.24 -23.24
C PRO A 31 2.36 41.05 -22.94
N LYS A 32 1.55 42.08 -23.15
CA LYS A 32 0.08 41.93 -23.16
C LYS A 32 -0.29 40.99 -24.30
N LEU A 33 -1.02 39.92 -24.02
CA LEU A 33 -1.61 39.10 -25.08
C LEU A 33 -2.64 39.94 -25.85
N ALA A 34 -2.42 40.17 -27.12
CA ALA A 34 -3.25 41.04 -27.93
C ALA A 34 -4.67 40.48 -28.19
N ALA A 35 -4.81 39.16 -28.20
CA ALA A 35 -6.08 38.43 -28.33
C ALA A 35 -5.92 36.99 -27.90
N ILE A 36 -6.99 36.35 -27.44
CA ILE A 36 -7.07 34.89 -27.33
C ILE A 36 -7.23 34.35 -28.77
N PRO A 37 -6.37 33.45 -29.23
CA PRO A 37 -6.53 32.83 -30.53
C PRO A 37 -7.92 32.18 -30.66
N GLU A 38 -8.54 32.25 -31.82
CA GLU A 38 -9.76 31.47 -32.04
C GLU A 38 -9.49 29.98 -31.81
N PRO A 39 -10.43 29.25 -31.18
CA PRO A 39 -10.31 27.81 -31.03
C PRO A 39 -10.12 27.13 -32.38
N TYR A 40 -9.22 26.16 -32.44
CA TYR A 40 -9.06 25.33 -33.62
C TYR A 40 -10.37 24.58 -33.89
N LYS A 41 -10.93 24.74 -35.10
CA LYS A 41 -12.23 24.18 -35.54
C LYS A 41 -12.10 22.91 -36.39
N GLY A 42 -10.87 22.47 -36.69
CA GLY A 42 -10.61 21.27 -37.50
C GLY A 42 -10.61 19.97 -36.69
N ASN A 43 -10.57 18.84 -37.38
CA ASN A 43 -10.42 17.54 -36.76
C ASN A 43 -8.99 17.41 -36.20
N LEU A 44 -8.91 16.99 -34.95
CA LEU A 44 -7.62 16.68 -34.30
C LEU A 44 -7.14 15.29 -34.74
N PRO A 45 -5.83 15.08 -34.96
CA PRO A 45 -5.28 13.79 -35.38
C PRO A 45 -5.16 12.78 -34.22
N PHE A 46 -5.79 13.04 -33.10
CA PHE A 46 -5.82 12.23 -31.91
C PHE A 46 -7.18 12.34 -31.21
N GLU A 47 -7.52 11.32 -30.45
CA GLU A 47 -8.73 11.28 -29.62
C GLU A 47 -8.64 12.31 -28.49
N THR A 48 -9.71 13.04 -28.27
CA THR A 48 -9.82 14.05 -27.21
C THR A 48 -10.81 13.60 -26.16
N HIS A 49 -10.48 13.86 -24.92
CA HIS A 49 -11.37 13.64 -23.79
C HIS A 49 -11.93 14.98 -23.31
N ASP A 50 -13.23 15.01 -23.04
CA ASP A 50 -13.86 16.16 -22.39
C ASP A 50 -13.53 16.15 -20.90
N CYS A 51 -12.61 17.03 -20.48
CA CYS A 51 -12.18 17.14 -19.09
C CYS A 51 -13.30 17.52 -18.11
N LEU A 52 -14.46 17.97 -18.59
CA LEU A 52 -15.61 18.30 -17.74
C LEU A 52 -16.42 17.06 -17.39
N THR A 53 -16.41 16.05 -18.26
CA THR A 53 -17.15 14.79 -18.08
C THR A 53 -16.28 13.66 -17.52
N LEU A 54 -14.95 13.83 -17.57
CA LEU A 54 -14.02 12.84 -17.05
C LEU A 54 -14.13 12.70 -15.52
N ASP A 55 -14.29 11.46 -15.06
CA ASP A 55 -14.08 11.12 -13.66
C ASP A 55 -12.58 10.83 -13.39
N PRO A 56 -11.87 11.70 -12.66
CA PRO A 56 -10.45 11.49 -12.36
C PRO A 56 -10.18 10.18 -11.63
N TYR A 57 -11.15 9.69 -10.85
CA TYR A 57 -10.99 8.46 -10.07
C TYR A 57 -11.05 7.22 -10.95
N SER A 58 -11.90 7.23 -11.96
CA SER A 58 -11.95 6.17 -12.97
C SER A 58 -10.61 6.04 -13.71
N ILE A 59 -10.02 7.17 -14.12
CA ILE A 59 -8.70 7.18 -14.77
C ILE A 59 -7.61 6.67 -13.83
N VAL A 60 -7.56 7.17 -12.60
CA VAL A 60 -6.55 6.79 -11.60
C VAL A 60 -6.66 5.30 -11.25
N SER A 61 -7.86 4.74 -11.22
CA SER A 61 -8.07 3.31 -10.92
C SER A 61 -7.49 2.37 -12.00
N GLN A 62 -7.32 2.87 -13.23
CA GLN A 62 -6.73 2.13 -14.35
C GLN A 62 -5.19 2.28 -14.40
N CYS A 63 -4.61 3.16 -13.59
CA CYS A 63 -3.16 3.34 -13.53
C CYS A 63 -2.51 2.28 -12.65
N ASP A 64 -1.31 1.83 -13.04
CA ASP A 64 -0.47 0.95 -12.22
C ASP A 64 0.20 1.75 -11.08
N ILE A 65 -0.60 2.09 -10.07
CA ILE A 65 -0.19 2.83 -8.88
C ILE A 65 -0.70 2.14 -7.61
N ASP A 66 -0.14 2.53 -6.47
CA ASP A 66 -0.57 2.02 -5.17
C ASP A 66 -1.92 2.62 -4.76
N PRO A 67 -3.02 1.85 -4.75
CA PRO A 67 -4.35 2.35 -4.41
C PRO A 67 -4.50 2.72 -2.93
N MET A 68 -3.55 2.32 -2.06
CA MET A 68 -3.54 2.67 -0.63
C MET A 68 -3.11 4.12 -0.39
N VAL A 69 -2.54 4.79 -1.39
CA VAL A 69 -2.19 6.22 -1.29
C VAL A 69 -3.40 7.06 -1.70
N PRO A 70 -4.07 7.73 -0.76
CA PRO A 70 -5.28 8.49 -1.06
C PRO A 70 -4.95 9.87 -1.66
N PRO A 71 -5.93 10.55 -2.26
CA PRO A 71 -5.82 11.96 -2.59
C PRO A 71 -5.64 12.79 -1.32
N VAL A 72 -5.01 13.96 -1.45
CA VAL A 72 -4.81 14.91 -0.34
C VAL A 72 -6.01 15.84 -0.24
N CYS A 73 -6.59 15.97 0.95
CA CYS A 73 -7.85 16.71 1.15
C CYS A 73 -7.67 18.22 1.31
N ASP A 74 -6.54 18.70 1.85
CA ASP A 74 -6.31 20.10 2.21
C ASP A 74 -5.45 20.88 1.20
N THR A 75 -5.12 20.27 0.07
CA THR A 75 -4.39 20.89 -1.03
C THR A 75 -5.14 20.67 -2.34
N ILE A 76 -6.05 21.59 -2.64
CA ILE A 76 -6.87 21.56 -3.85
C ILE A 76 -6.01 21.98 -5.04
N GLY A 77 -5.99 21.16 -6.11
CA GLY A 77 -5.27 21.45 -7.34
C GLY A 77 -5.88 22.60 -8.16
N GLY A 78 -5.12 23.04 -9.17
CA GLY A 78 -5.56 24.05 -10.13
C GLY A 78 -4.96 25.44 -9.89
N SER A 79 -4.91 26.21 -10.97
CA SER A 79 -4.29 27.55 -10.98
C SER A 79 -5.00 28.55 -10.04
N ARG A 80 -6.33 28.49 -9.98
CA ARG A 80 -7.13 29.36 -9.09
C ARG A 80 -6.75 29.14 -7.63
N SER A 81 -6.78 27.88 -7.17
CA SER A 81 -6.41 27.53 -5.79
C SER A 81 -4.96 27.87 -5.48
N GLY A 82 -4.05 27.65 -6.45
CA GLY A 82 -2.65 28.00 -6.32
C GLY A 82 -2.43 29.51 -6.16
N TYR A 83 -3.03 30.33 -7.00
CA TYR A 83 -2.91 31.79 -6.88
C TYR A 83 -3.65 32.35 -5.69
N GLN A 84 -4.77 31.76 -5.25
CA GLN A 84 -5.41 32.16 -4.00
C GLN A 84 -4.48 31.93 -2.79
N ARG A 85 -3.89 30.73 -2.69
CA ARG A 85 -2.91 30.40 -1.63
C ARG A 85 -1.70 31.32 -1.67
N TRP A 86 -1.22 31.66 -2.87
CA TRP A 86 -0.15 32.62 -3.05
C TRP A 86 -0.51 34.01 -2.57
N SER A 87 -1.70 34.51 -2.93
CA SER A 87 -2.21 35.81 -2.46
C SER A 87 -2.29 35.87 -0.92
N ASP A 88 -2.79 34.80 -0.28
CA ASP A 88 -2.86 34.72 1.18
C ASP A 88 -1.46 34.68 1.81
N PHE A 89 -0.51 34.03 1.17
CA PHE A 89 0.89 34.06 1.61
C PHE A 89 1.49 35.46 1.54
N LEU A 90 1.31 36.16 0.41
CA LEU A 90 1.80 37.55 0.26
C LEU A 90 1.20 38.50 1.32
N LYS A 91 -0.09 38.41 1.56
CA LYS A 91 -0.78 39.29 2.50
C LYS A 91 -0.44 39.00 3.96
N LEU A 92 -0.33 37.72 4.32
CA LEU A 92 -0.34 37.36 5.74
C LEU A 92 1.01 36.83 6.27
N ARG A 93 1.90 36.35 5.40
CA ARG A 93 3.03 35.49 5.83
C ARG A 93 4.39 35.88 5.29
N ILE A 94 4.48 36.50 4.12
CA ILE A 94 5.74 36.74 3.40
C ILE A 94 6.78 37.53 4.24
N HIS A 95 6.32 38.53 5.01
CA HIS A 95 7.18 39.36 5.86
C HIS A 95 7.81 38.59 7.04
N ARG A 96 7.20 37.47 7.46
CA ARG A 96 7.71 36.60 8.53
C ARG A 96 8.53 35.44 7.99
N TYR A 97 8.47 35.17 6.67
CA TYR A 97 9.08 34.01 6.04
C TYR A 97 10.59 33.93 6.32
N GLY A 98 11.34 35.03 6.11
CA GLY A 98 12.79 35.04 6.31
C GLY A 98 13.22 34.57 7.71
N ALA A 99 12.52 35.03 8.76
CA ALA A 99 12.84 34.74 10.16
C ALA A 99 12.32 33.37 10.64
N LYS A 100 11.14 32.94 10.17
CA LYS A 100 10.42 31.77 10.74
C LYS A 100 10.30 30.57 9.81
N ARG A 101 10.83 30.63 8.58
CA ARG A 101 10.71 29.57 7.57
C ARG A 101 11.25 28.21 8.00
N ASN A 102 12.10 28.14 9.01
CA ASN A 102 12.66 26.88 9.52
C ASN A 102 11.81 26.24 10.63
N ASP A 103 10.78 26.92 11.10
CA ASP A 103 9.87 26.42 12.12
C ASP A 103 8.63 25.79 11.44
N PRO A 104 8.48 24.46 11.44
CA PRO A 104 7.35 23.80 10.80
C PRO A 104 6.00 24.10 11.46
N CYS A 105 6.01 24.63 12.69
CA CYS A 105 4.81 25.00 13.45
C CYS A 105 4.39 26.46 13.26
N ALA A 106 5.19 27.27 12.54
CA ALA A 106 4.93 28.69 12.42
C ALA A 106 3.90 29.08 11.34
N ASP A 107 3.50 28.15 10.48
CA ASP A 107 2.61 28.37 9.31
C ASP A 107 3.01 29.58 8.46
N VAL A 108 4.30 29.69 8.14
CA VAL A 108 4.84 30.79 7.32
C VAL A 108 5.39 30.34 5.98
N SER A 109 5.33 29.05 5.65
CA SER A 109 5.72 28.57 4.33
C SER A 109 4.62 28.84 3.29
N SER A 110 5.01 29.07 2.05
CA SER A 110 4.06 29.33 0.96
C SER A 110 3.26 28.10 0.55
N ARG A 111 3.80 26.89 0.78
CA ARG A 111 3.26 25.59 0.33
C ARG A 111 2.98 25.57 -1.18
N MET A 112 3.86 26.21 -1.99
CA MET A 112 3.67 26.35 -3.44
C MET A 112 4.33 25.21 -4.24
N SER A 113 5.11 24.31 -3.62
CA SER A 113 5.91 23.31 -4.34
C SER A 113 5.07 22.40 -5.24
N ALA A 114 3.94 21.89 -4.78
CA ALA A 114 3.04 21.07 -5.61
C ALA A 114 2.47 21.86 -6.80
N TYR A 115 2.02 23.10 -6.59
CA TYR A 115 1.50 23.93 -7.69
C TYR A 115 2.56 24.29 -8.72
N LEU A 116 3.81 24.50 -8.27
CA LEU A 116 4.96 24.73 -9.15
C LEU A 116 5.33 23.46 -9.92
N HIS A 117 5.29 22.30 -9.25
CA HIS A 117 5.59 21.00 -9.85
C HIS A 117 4.66 20.70 -11.04
N TYR A 118 3.36 20.86 -10.84
CA TYR A 118 2.35 20.59 -11.87
C TYR A 118 2.13 21.77 -12.85
N GLY A 119 2.91 22.85 -12.76
CA GLY A 119 2.77 24.02 -13.65
C GLY A 119 1.47 24.80 -13.48
N MET A 120 0.79 24.63 -12.35
CA MET A 120 -0.47 25.32 -12.03
C MET A 120 -0.28 26.80 -11.75
N VAL A 121 0.96 27.19 -11.39
CA VAL A 121 1.35 28.59 -11.16
C VAL A 121 2.68 28.90 -11.86
N SER A 122 2.82 30.14 -12.32
CA SER A 122 4.06 30.60 -12.98
C SER A 122 5.13 30.96 -11.94
N PRO A 123 6.32 30.29 -11.95
CA PRO A 123 7.41 30.62 -11.03
C PRO A 123 7.89 32.08 -11.21
N MET A 124 7.86 32.61 -12.44
CA MET A 124 8.27 33.98 -12.72
C MET A 124 7.26 35.02 -12.18
N ARG A 125 5.95 34.71 -12.18
CA ARG A 125 4.94 35.57 -11.57
C ARG A 125 5.16 35.62 -10.05
N LEU A 126 5.38 34.46 -9.44
CA LEU A 126 5.69 34.38 -7.99
C LEU A 126 6.95 35.20 -7.67
N ALA A 127 8.02 35.04 -8.47
CA ALA A 127 9.28 35.74 -8.28
C ALA A 127 9.12 37.28 -8.35
N ARG A 128 8.36 37.77 -9.32
CA ARG A 128 8.10 39.22 -9.46
C ARG A 128 7.35 39.77 -8.27
N GLN A 129 6.23 39.14 -7.92
CA GLN A 129 5.44 39.59 -6.79
C GLN A 129 6.22 39.51 -5.48
N ALA A 130 7.02 38.45 -5.27
CA ALA A 130 7.91 38.38 -4.10
C ALA A 130 8.98 39.48 -4.08
N SER A 131 9.46 39.91 -5.27
CA SER A 131 10.42 41.02 -5.40
C SER A 131 9.81 42.38 -4.96
N GLU A 132 8.53 42.60 -5.28
CA GLU A 132 7.79 43.80 -4.84
C GLU A 132 7.73 43.91 -3.32
N TYR A 133 7.63 42.77 -2.63
CA TYR A 133 7.68 42.69 -1.15
C TYR A 133 9.11 42.64 -0.57
N ARG A 134 10.16 42.77 -1.41
CA ARG A 134 11.57 42.66 -1.03
C ARG A 134 11.89 41.36 -0.27
N ALA A 135 11.24 40.29 -0.63
CA ALA A 135 11.37 38.98 0.03
C ALA A 135 12.59 38.21 -0.47
N GLU A 136 13.80 38.76 -0.25
CA GLU A 136 15.06 38.22 -0.78
C GLU A 136 15.28 36.75 -0.42
N LYS A 137 14.93 36.35 0.82
CA LYS A 137 15.09 34.95 1.23
C LYS A 137 14.14 34.00 0.51
N TYR A 138 12.93 34.45 0.19
CA TYR A 138 12.00 33.65 -0.62
C TYR A 138 12.49 33.52 -2.07
N LEU A 139 13.01 34.59 -2.65
CA LEU A 139 13.62 34.60 -3.98
C LEU A 139 14.85 33.69 -4.04
N ASP A 140 15.68 33.64 -3.00
CA ASP A 140 16.81 32.74 -2.90
C ASP A 140 16.36 31.26 -2.92
N GLU A 141 15.31 30.91 -2.16
CA GLU A 141 14.77 29.54 -2.17
C GLU A 141 14.14 29.17 -3.53
N LEU A 142 13.39 30.09 -4.15
CA LEU A 142 12.69 29.86 -5.41
C LEU A 142 13.65 29.82 -6.61
N LEU A 143 14.55 30.80 -6.73
CA LEU A 143 15.35 31.02 -7.94
C LEU A 143 16.75 30.41 -7.84
N ILE A 144 17.27 30.18 -6.64
CA ILE A 144 18.59 29.57 -6.48
C ILE A 144 18.45 28.10 -6.12
N TRP A 145 17.91 27.77 -4.96
CA TRP A 145 17.89 26.39 -4.50
C TRP A 145 17.00 25.46 -5.36
N ARG A 146 15.80 25.91 -5.71
CA ARG A 146 14.91 25.14 -6.60
C ARG A 146 15.51 24.98 -7.99
N GLU A 147 15.98 26.07 -8.60
CA GLU A 147 16.50 26.07 -9.96
C GLU A 147 17.89 25.39 -10.07
N LEU A 148 18.71 25.39 -8.99
CA LEU A 148 19.92 24.59 -8.89
C LEU A 148 19.63 23.10 -9.07
N ALA A 149 18.60 22.60 -8.38
CA ALA A 149 18.17 21.21 -8.49
C ALA A 149 17.60 20.90 -9.89
N TYR A 150 16.84 21.82 -10.48
CA TYR A 150 16.36 21.71 -11.87
C TYR A 150 17.53 21.65 -12.85
N GLY A 151 18.53 22.52 -12.71
CA GLY A 151 19.74 22.49 -13.54
C GLY A 151 20.52 21.20 -13.36
N TYR A 152 20.61 20.72 -12.13
CA TYR A 152 21.29 19.46 -11.82
C TYR A 152 20.63 18.27 -12.54
N CYS A 153 19.33 18.08 -12.37
CA CYS A 153 18.58 17.00 -13.02
C CYS A 153 18.54 17.15 -14.56
N PHE A 154 18.62 18.38 -15.10
CA PHE A 154 18.63 18.63 -16.55
C PHE A 154 19.95 18.21 -17.22
N TYR A 155 21.09 18.40 -16.54
CA TYR A 155 22.41 18.11 -17.10
C TYR A 155 23.00 16.78 -16.64
N ARG A 156 22.36 16.04 -15.71
CA ARG A 156 22.81 14.77 -15.15
C ARG A 156 21.74 13.70 -15.36
N GLU A 157 22.02 12.75 -16.26
CA GLU A 157 21.11 11.62 -16.51
C GLU A 157 21.08 10.61 -15.35
N ASP A 158 22.17 10.55 -14.60
CA ASP A 158 22.41 9.64 -13.47
C ASP A 158 21.86 10.14 -12.12
N TYR A 159 21.04 11.20 -12.11
CA TYR A 159 20.57 11.84 -10.87
C TYR A 159 19.77 10.94 -9.92
N ARG A 160 19.44 9.70 -10.33
CA ARG A 160 18.82 8.67 -9.49
C ARG A 160 19.81 7.66 -8.91
N SER A 161 21.07 7.78 -9.22
CA SER A 161 22.14 6.85 -8.84
C SER A 161 23.04 7.46 -7.76
N LEU A 162 23.62 6.62 -6.91
CA LEU A 162 24.64 7.06 -5.95
C LEU A 162 25.88 7.66 -6.64
N ALA A 163 26.18 7.26 -7.88
CA ALA A 163 27.28 7.79 -8.64
C ALA A 163 27.16 9.30 -8.97
N THR A 164 25.97 9.87 -8.83
CA THR A 164 25.74 11.30 -9.11
C THR A 164 26.29 12.23 -8.03
N ILE A 165 26.34 11.78 -6.76
CA ILE A 165 26.85 12.61 -5.64
C ILE A 165 28.36 12.75 -5.67
N PRO A 166 28.95 13.75 -4.96
CA PRO A 166 30.41 13.95 -4.96
C PRO A 166 31.19 12.74 -4.50
N ASN A 167 32.34 12.47 -5.13
CA ASN A 167 33.17 11.30 -4.82
C ASN A 167 33.48 11.17 -3.33
N TRP A 168 33.83 12.29 -2.65
CA TRP A 168 34.11 12.26 -1.21
C TRP A 168 32.91 11.68 -0.39
N ALA A 169 31.68 11.94 -0.83
CA ALA A 169 30.49 11.43 -0.16
C ALA A 169 30.28 9.94 -0.45
N VAL A 170 30.49 9.50 -1.70
CA VAL A 170 30.44 8.08 -2.06
C VAL A 170 31.50 7.29 -1.29
N GLU A 171 32.73 7.77 -1.28
CA GLU A 171 33.86 7.12 -0.61
C GLU A 171 33.65 6.97 0.89
N THR A 172 33.22 8.07 1.57
CA THR A 172 32.98 8.01 3.02
C THR A 172 31.79 7.10 3.37
N LEU A 173 30.68 7.14 2.63
CA LEU A 173 29.53 6.29 2.88
C LEU A 173 29.86 4.80 2.66
N ARG A 174 30.65 4.46 1.64
CA ARG A 174 31.10 3.09 1.40
C ARG A 174 32.09 2.61 2.46
N LYS A 175 33.03 3.46 2.88
CA LYS A 175 33.98 3.18 3.97
C LYS A 175 33.24 2.78 5.25
N HIS A 176 32.15 3.46 5.56
CA HIS A 176 31.32 3.29 6.76
C HIS A 176 30.12 2.35 6.57
N GLN A 177 30.00 1.67 5.44
CA GLN A 177 28.87 0.77 5.15
C GLN A 177 28.77 -0.41 6.11
N SER A 178 29.92 -0.94 6.57
CA SER A 178 29.98 -2.05 7.51
C SER A 178 29.83 -1.65 8.98
N ASP A 179 29.73 -0.36 9.28
CA ASP A 179 29.57 0.11 10.65
C ASP A 179 28.26 -0.42 11.25
N ARG A 180 28.30 -0.72 12.55
CA ARG A 180 27.14 -1.18 13.28
C ARG A 180 26.04 -0.11 13.28
N ARG A 181 24.84 -0.50 12.90
CA ARG A 181 23.64 0.33 12.97
C ARG A 181 22.87 0.03 14.25
N GLU A 182 22.31 1.06 14.88
CA GLU A 182 21.49 0.91 16.08
C GLU A 182 20.17 0.20 15.77
N ALA A 183 19.60 0.48 14.60
CA ALA A 183 18.37 -0.15 14.11
C ALA A 183 18.43 -0.30 12.59
N LEU A 184 17.80 -1.36 12.10
CA LEU A 184 17.53 -1.57 10.69
C LEU A 184 16.04 -1.82 10.54
N TYR A 185 15.33 -0.96 9.81
CA TYR A 185 13.90 -1.10 9.59
C TYR A 185 13.60 -1.70 8.22
N SER A 186 12.48 -2.41 8.11
CA SER A 186 11.93 -2.79 6.81
C SER A 186 11.31 -1.58 6.11
N TRP A 187 11.20 -1.67 4.79
CA TRP A 187 10.56 -0.60 4.01
C TRP A 187 9.12 -0.33 4.49
N GLU A 188 8.35 -1.35 4.79
CA GLU A 188 6.98 -1.20 5.29
C GLU A 188 6.93 -0.46 6.63
N THR A 189 7.82 -0.77 7.57
CA THR A 189 7.93 -0.06 8.85
C THR A 189 8.20 1.43 8.64
N LEU A 190 9.09 1.77 7.70
CA LEU A 190 9.36 3.15 7.30
C LEU A 190 8.14 3.77 6.58
N ALA A 191 7.59 3.11 5.59
CA ALA A 191 6.45 3.61 4.83
C ALA A 191 5.24 3.96 5.72
N ARG A 192 5.01 3.17 6.76
CA ARG A 192 3.93 3.38 7.73
C ARG A 192 4.27 4.34 8.88
N GLY A 193 5.51 4.79 8.99
CA GLY A 193 5.96 5.64 10.11
C GLY A 193 5.84 4.92 11.47
N GLN A 194 6.36 3.69 11.57
CA GLN A 194 6.28 2.84 12.76
C GLN A 194 7.66 2.46 13.30
N THR A 195 8.62 3.37 13.16
CA THR A 195 9.94 3.23 13.79
C THR A 195 9.88 3.51 15.29
N ALA A 196 11.00 3.33 15.97
CA ALA A 196 11.12 3.74 17.39
C ALA A 196 11.24 5.27 17.56
N ASP A 197 11.42 6.04 16.49
CA ASP A 197 11.62 7.49 16.55
C ASP A 197 10.31 8.26 16.33
N PRO A 198 9.76 8.95 17.36
CA PRO A 198 8.47 9.62 17.28
C PRO A 198 8.48 10.84 16.34
N LEU A 199 9.59 11.58 16.24
CA LEU A 199 9.68 12.72 15.33
C LEU A 199 9.70 12.25 13.88
N TRP A 200 10.50 11.21 13.59
CA TRP A 200 10.56 10.64 12.26
C TRP A 200 9.20 10.09 11.81
N ASN A 201 8.52 9.37 12.72
CA ASN A 201 7.17 8.86 12.46
C ASN A 201 6.18 9.98 12.16
N ALA A 202 6.22 11.08 12.91
CA ALA A 202 5.38 12.26 12.63
C ALA A 202 5.69 12.88 11.26
N CYS A 203 6.97 12.92 10.85
CA CYS A 203 7.36 13.36 9.50
C CYS A 203 6.77 12.46 8.41
N GLN A 204 6.88 11.14 8.57
CA GLN A 204 6.31 10.17 7.63
C GLN A 204 4.78 10.24 7.59
N HIS A 205 4.12 10.41 8.74
CA HIS A 205 2.66 10.60 8.79
C HIS A 205 2.22 11.90 8.10
N SER A 206 3.06 12.95 8.10
CA SER A 206 2.78 14.17 7.33
C SER A 206 2.74 13.90 5.83
N LEU A 207 3.68 13.08 5.33
CA LEU A 207 3.67 12.63 3.94
C LEU A 207 2.45 11.76 3.62
N LEU A 208 2.18 10.75 4.45
CA LEU A 208 1.05 9.83 4.28
C LEU A 208 -0.30 10.55 4.23
N LYS A 209 -0.54 11.45 5.18
CA LYS A 209 -1.84 12.08 5.40
C LYS A 209 -2.06 13.34 4.58
N HIS A 210 -1.00 14.10 4.32
CA HIS A 210 -1.09 15.44 3.75
C HIS A 210 -0.29 15.64 2.47
N GLY A 211 0.46 14.62 2.04
CA GLY A 211 1.28 14.68 0.82
C GLY A 211 2.38 15.73 0.86
N GLU A 212 2.73 16.20 2.04
CA GLU A 212 3.73 17.27 2.21
C GLU A 212 4.62 17.04 3.43
N LEU A 213 5.83 17.56 3.35
CA LEU A 213 6.78 17.56 4.44
C LEU A 213 7.55 18.87 4.43
N HIS A 214 7.52 19.58 5.56
CA HIS A 214 8.22 20.84 5.69
C HIS A 214 9.74 20.66 5.50
N ASN A 215 10.39 21.51 4.69
CA ASN A 215 11.79 21.34 4.27
C ASN A 215 12.76 21.11 5.44
N ASN A 216 12.59 21.81 6.55
CA ASN A 216 13.50 21.66 7.69
C ASN A 216 13.46 20.26 8.31
N VAL A 217 12.27 19.68 8.51
CA VAL A 217 12.13 18.31 9.02
C VAL A 217 12.36 17.24 7.94
N ARG A 218 12.16 17.57 6.65
CA ARG A 218 12.47 16.68 5.51
C ARG A 218 13.95 16.28 5.50
N MET A 219 14.83 17.21 5.79
CA MET A 219 16.28 16.93 5.86
C MET A 219 16.64 15.97 7.00
N THR A 220 15.98 16.09 8.15
CA THR A 220 16.14 15.16 9.27
C THR A 220 15.58 13.79 8.93
N TRP A 221 14.36 13.73 8.40
CA TRP A 221 13.71 12.53 7.92
C TRP A 221 14.59 11.76 6.91
N GLY A 222 15.12 12.46 5.90
CA GLY A 222 15.93 11.80 4.86
C GLY A 222 17.27 11.28 5.36
N LYS A 223 17.96 12.02 6.22
CA LYS A 223 19.27 11.58 6.74
C LYS A 223 19.20 10.37 7.68
N SER A 224 18.08 10.17 8.36
CA SER A 224 17.88 8.99 9.21
C SER A 224 17.89 7.68 8.41
N LEU A 225 17.42 7.69 7.15
CA LEU A 225 17.43 6.47 6.32
C LEU A 225 18.84 5.93 6.07
N LEU A 226 19.85 6.79 5.97
CA LEU A 226 21.26 6.33 5.87
C LEU A 226 21.67 5.47 7.07
N GLN A 227 21.18 5.79 8.26
CA GLN A 227 21.50 5.07 9.49
C GLN A 227 20.67 3.79 9.68
N TRP A 228 19.53 3.67 8.98
CA TRP A 228 18.53 2.61 9.19
C TRP A 228 18.39 1.61 8.03
N THR A 229 19.24 1.75 7.02
CA THR A 229 19.31 0.87 5.85
C THR A 229 20.66 0.17 5.77
N GLU A 230 20.74 -0.92 5.03
CA GLU A 230 21.94 -1.77 4.94
C GLU A 230 23.06 -1.12 4.11
N SER A 231 22.68 -0.28 3.15
CA SER A 231 23.62 0.40 2.26
C SER A 231 23.15 1.80 1.86
N PRO A 232 24.07 2.68 1.43
CA PRO A 232 23.69 3.98 0.90
C PRO A 232 22.86 3.89 -0.39
N GLU A 233 23.05 2.85 -1.20
CA GLU A 233 22.22 2.56 -2.38
C GLU A 233 20.77 2.26 -1.98
N GLN A 234 20.56 1.42 -0.97
CA GLN A 234 19.23 1.12 -0.44
C GLN A 234 18.59 2.37 0.16
N ALA A 235 19.37 3.16 0.92
CA ALA A 235 18.88 4.44 1.48
C ALA A 235 18.36 5.37 0.38
N LEU A 236 19.15 5.54 -0.71
CA LEU A 236 18.75 6.38 -1.84
C LEU A 236 17.50 5.85 -2.54
N ALA A 237 17.43 4.55 -2.81
CA ALA A 237 16.28 3.92 -3.46
C ALA A 237 15.00 4.10 -2.64
N TRP A 238 15.06 3.88 -1.33
CA TRP A 238 13.91 4.02 -0.45
C TRP A 238 13.52 5.48 -0.20
N LEU A 239 14.48 6.41 -0.14
CA LEU A 239 14.20 7.85 -0.10
C LEU A 239 13.43 8.30 -1.34
N ILE A 240 13.86 7.84 -2.52
CA ILE A 240 13.19 8.13 -3.79
C ILE A 240 11.78 7.53 -3.78
N ASP A 241 11.62 6.25 -3.43
CA ASP A 241 10.31 5.60 -3.42
C ASP A 241 9.35 6.28 -2.44
N LEU A 242 9.72 6.44 -1.16
CA LEU A 242 8.87 7.05 -0.15
C LEU A 242 8.46 8.48 -0.51
N ASN A 243 9.39 9.27 -1.03
CA ASN A 243 9.10 10.64 -1.44
C ASN A 243 8.19 10.69 -2.68
N HIS A 244 8.43 9.84 -3.69
CA HIS A 244 7.59 9.77 -4.89
C HIS A 244 6.19 9.25 -4.62
N ARG A 245 6.08 8.27 -3.73
CA ARG A 245 4.83 7.63 -3.37
C ARG A 245 3.90 8.56 -2.60
N PHE A 246 4.44 9.33 -1.66
CA PHE A 246 3.62 10.06 -0.71
C PHE A 246 3.63 11.59 -0.88
N ALA A 247 4.67 12.20 -1.44
CA ALA A 247 4.72 13.65 -1.57
C ALA A 247 4.05 14.13 -2.85
N LEU A 248 3.21 15.18 -2.76
CA LEU A 248 2.60 15.83 -3.92
C LEU A 248 3.64 16.40 -4.90
N ASP A 249 4.79 16.83 -4.41
CA ASP A 249 5.93 17.31 -5.19
C ASP A 249 7.02 16.24 -5.38
N GLY A 250 6.71 14.96 -5.15
CA GLY A 250 7.68 13.89 -5.03
C GLY A 250 8.61 13.71 -6.22
N ARG A 251 8.13 13.96 -7.44
CA ARG A 251 8.90 13.83 -8.68
C ARG A 251 9.47 15.15 -9.18
N ASP A 252 9.32 16.24 -8.44
CA ASP A 252 9.93 17.53 -8.78
C ASP A 252 11.46 17.45 -8.68
N PRO A 253 12.23 18.05 -9.60
CA PRO A 253 13.69 18.13 -9.47
C PRO A 253 14.18 18.70 -8.14
N ALA A 254 13.44 19.62 -7.51
CA ALA A 254 13.78 20.13 -6.18
C ALA A 254 13.71 19.04 -5.10
N SER A 255 12.80 18.07 -5.23
CA SER A 255 12.72 16.89 -4.35
C SER A 255 13.97 16.01 -4.49
N TYR A 256 14.43 15.73 -5.72
CA TYR A 256 15.69 15.03 -5.94
C TYR A 256 16.87 15.79 -5.36
N GLY A 257 16.93 17.12 -5.52
CA GLY A 257 17.97 17.95 -4.90
C GLY A 257 18.00 17.79 -3.38
N GLY A 258 16.84 17.75 -2.72
CA GLY A 258 16.72 17.52 -1.28
C GLY A 258 17.15 16.10 -0.86
N ILE A 259 16.76 15.07 -1.61
CA ILE A 259 17.15 13.68 -1.38
C ILE A 259 18.68 13.53 -1.51
N LEU A 260 19.26 13.99 -2.61
CA LEU A 260 20.70 13.92 -2.85
C LEU A 260 21.51 14.72 -1.82
N TRP A 261 20.95 15.84 -1.32
CA TRP A 261 21.58 16.59 -0.25
C TRP A 261 21.64 15.77 1.06
N CYS A 262 20.69 14.90 1.32
CA CYS A 262 20.79 13.99 2.47
C CYS A 262 22.03 13.09 2.39
N LEU A 263 22.50 12.79 1.17
CA LEU A 263 23.69 11.96 0.91
C LEU A 263 24.99 12.76 0.68
N GLY A 264 24.94 14.10 0.78
CA GLY A 264 26.14 14.95 0.65
C GLY A 264 26.21 15.82 -0.61
N GLN A 265 25.28 15.70 -1.58
CA GLN A 265 25.23 16.61 -2.73
C GLN A 265 25.01 18.06 -2.25
N PHE A 266 25.64 19.03 -2.90
CA PHE A 266 25.64 20.45 -2.57
C PHE A 266 26.27 20.81 -1.21
N ASP A 267 26.80 19.83 -0.46
CA ASP A 267 27.42 19.99 0.85
C ASP A 267 28.96 19.82 0.78
N ARG A 268 29.61 19.89 1.88
CA ARG A 268 31.04 19.66 2.07
C ARG A 268 31.28 18.58 3.12
N PRO A 269 32.45 17.94 3.17
CA PRO A 269 32.82 17.04 4.25
C PRO A 269 32.76 17.74 5.62
N PHE A 270 32.26 17.02 6.61
CA PHE A 270 32.19 17.41 8.02
C PHE A 270 33.14 16.57 8.87
N SER A 271 33.74 17.18 9.88
CA SER A 271 34.61 16.53 10.84
C SER A 271 34.05 16.77 12.27
N PRO A 272 34.21 15.80 13.19
CA PRO A 272 34.81 14.48 13.00
C PRO A 272 33.90 13.52 12.22
N GLU A 273 34.46 12.44 11.63
CA GLU A 273 33.71 11.34 11.02
C GLU A 273 32.75 10.72 12.05
N GLN A 274 31.56 10.37 11.61
CA GLN A 274 30.54 9.73 12.43
C GLN A 274 30.29 8.29 11.96
N PRO A 275 29.97 7.35 12.85
CA PRO A 275 29.59 6.01 12.43
C PRO A 275 28.48 6.05 11.38
N VAL A 276 28.54 5.16 10.39
CA VAL A 276 27.62 5.01 9.24
C VAL A 276 27.62 6.21 8.28
N LEU A 277 27.64 7.44 8.78
CA LEU A 277 27.59 8.67 7.96
C LEU A 277 28.97 9.13 7.45
N GLY A 278 30.06 8.72 8.10
CA GLY A 278 31.39 9.22 7.82
C GLY A 278 31.46 10.74 7.93
N THR A 279 31.88 11.40 6.86
CA THR A 279 31.96 12.87 6.75
C THR A 279 30.66 13.51 6.20
N VAL A 280 29.62 12.73 5.93
CA VAL A 280 28.31 13.31 5.57
C VAL A 280 27.71 13.98 6.81
N ARG A 281 27.26 15.21 6.65
CA ARG A 281 26.73 16.05 7.75
C ARG A 281 25.64 15.31 8.53
N PRO A 282 25.78 15.05 9.82
CA PRO A 282 24.74 14.45 10.66
C PRO A 282 23.58 15.43 10.88
N ARG A 283 22.41 14.87 11.13
CA ARG A 283 21.22 15.62 11.55
C ARG A 283 20.32 14.76 12.43
N PRO A 284 20.75 14.50 13.67
CA PRO A 284 20.02 13.64 14.59
C PRO A 284 18.60 14.14 14.86
N THR A 285 17.64 13.23 14.93
CA THR A 285 16.25 13.53 15.30
C THR A 285 16.14 14.08 16.70
N SER A 286 16.96 13.58 17.64
CA SER A 286 17.02 14.05 19.04
C SER A 286 17.37 15.54 19.16
N GLU A 287 18.38 16.02 18.41
CA GLU A 287 18.71 17.44 18.39
C GLU A 287 17.60 18.30 17.79
N HIS A 288 16.92 17.78 16.77
CA HIS A 288 15.82 18.50 16.15
C HIS A 288 14.61 18.57 17.08
N LEU A 289 14.31 17.46 17.76
CA LEU A 289 13.24 17.38 18.76
C LEU A 289 13.42 18.40 19.88
N GLY A 290 14.66 18.61 20.36
CA GLY A 290 14.96 19.62 21.39
C GLY A 290 14.71 21.07 20.98
N ARG A 291 14.52 21.35 19.67
CA ARG A 291 14.27 22.72 19.13
C ARG A 291 12.85 22.91 18.59
N LEU A 292 12.05 21.82 18.57
CA LEU A 292 10.71 21.78 17.98
C LEU A 292 9.68 21.66 19.09
N ASP A 293 8.62 22.45 19.03
CA ASP A 293 7.40 22.16 19.78
C ASP A 293 6.74 20.91 19.18
N PHE A 294 7.19 19.73 19.66
CA PHE A 294 6.75 18.43 19.13
C PHE A 294 5.26 18.21 19.33
N GLY A 295 4.67 18.66 20.46
CA GLY A 295 3.24 18.54 20.70
C GLY A 295 2.42 19.29 19.65
N LYS A 296 2.81 20.51 19.34
CA LYS A 296 2.18 21.32 18.30
C LYS A 296 2.39 20.71 16.89
N TYR A 297 3.59 20.20 16.59
CA TYR A 297 3.86 19.55 15.33
C TYR A 297 3.02 18.25 15.16
N GLN A 298 2.94 17.45 16.21
CA GLN A 298 2.14 16.23 16.21
C GLN A 298 0.64 16.53 16.04
N ALA A 299 0.12 17.57 16.70
CA ALA A 299 -1.26 18.02 16.52
C ALA A 299 -1.52 18.46 15.06
N LEU A 300 -0.57 19.19 14.44
CA LEU A 300 -0.66 19.62 13.05
C LEU A 300 -0.68 18.41 12.10
N VAL A 301 0.16 17.41 12.32
CA VAL A 301 0.23 16.18 11.52
C VAL A 301 -1.04 15.32 11.70
N ASN A 302 -1.56 15.26 12.91
CA ASN A 302 -2.74 14.45 13.23
C ASN A 302 -4.07 15.18 13.01
N ARG A 303 -4.07 16.37 12.39
CA ARG A 303 -5.31 17.03 12.00
C ARG A 303 -6.15 16.08 11.11
N PRO A 304 -7.48 16.06 11.28
CA PRO A 304 -8.33 15.16 10.51
C PRO A 304 -8.19 15.36 9.01
N ILE A 305 -7.99 14.27 8.27
CA ILE A 305 -7.95 14.26 6.80
C ILE A 305 -9.34 14.08 6.19
N VAL A 306 -10.30 13.60 6.98
CA VAL A 306 -11.68 13.36 6.58
C VAL A 306 -12.60 14.01 7.60
N LYS A 307 -13.51 14.86 7.13
CA LYS A 307 -14.60 15.42 7.94
C LYS A 307 -15.91 15.05 7.31
N LEU A 308 -16.69 14.16 7.92
CA LEU A 308 -18.10 14.07 7.58
C LEU A 308 -18.80 15.35 8.02
N LYS A 309 -19.71 15.87 7.20
CA LYS A 309 -20.37 17.19 7.35
C LYS A 309 -20.97 17.50 8.73
N SER A 310 -21.07 16.53 9.62
CA SER A 310 -21.77 16.67 10.90
C SER A 310 -20.96 16.36 12.15
N ALA A 311 -19.72 15.93 12.07
CA ALA A 311 -18.97 15.55 13.26
C ALA A 311 -17.49 15.97 13.21
N GLU A 312 -17.01 16.58 14.27
CA GLU A 312 -15.58 16.89 14.49
C GLU A 312 -14.75 15.65 14.93
N ARG A 313 -15.32 14.46 14.84
CA ARG A 313 -14.71 13.19 15.21
C ARG A 313 -14.20 12.40 14.00
N PRO A 314 -13.27 11.46 14.19
CA PRO A 314 -12.87 10.52 13.13
C PRO A 314 -14.06 9.69 12.60
N VAL A 315 -14.02 9.36 11.31
CA VAL A 315 -15.00 8.47 10.67
C VAL A 315 -14.86 7.08 11.28
N LYS A 316 -15.98 6.53 11.77
CA LYS A 316 -16.06 5.20 12.33
C LYS A 316 -16.37 4.17 11.24
N VAL A 317 -15.48 3.18 11.09
CA VAL A 317 -15.60 2.12 10.08
C VAL A 317 -15.69 0.76 10.74
N GLY A 318 -16.74 0.00 10.43
CA GLY A 318 -16.84 -1.41 10.80
C GLY A 318 -16.40 -2.32 9.66
N VAL A 319 -15.46 -3.21 9.93
CA VAL A 319 -15.01 -4.22 8.97
C VAL A 319 -15.42 -5.61 9.46
N ILE A 320 -16.22 -6.31 8.67
CA ILE A 320 -16.71 -7.65 9.00
C ILE A 320 -15.86 -8.69 8.28
N GLY A 321 -15.05 -9.44 9.05
CA GLY A 321 -14.10 -10.46 8.58
C GLY A 321 -12.64 -10.02 8.71
N ALA A 322 -11.86 -10.79 9.49
CA ALA A 322 -10.41 -10.63 9.67
C ALA A 322 -9.60 -11.56 8.73
N GLY A 323 -10.05 -11.71 7.49
CA GLY A 323 -9.26 -12.27 6.40
C GLY A 323 -8.23 -11.27 5.89
N ILE A 324 -7.32 -11.68 5.00
CA ILE A 324 -6.25 -10.84 4.46
C ILE A 324 -6.80 -9.53 3.86
N SER A 325 -7.86 -9.59 3.08
CA SER A 325 -8.50 -8.43 2.47
C SER A 325 -9.04 -7.44 3.51
N GLY A 326 -9.85 -7.92 4.47
CA GLY A 326 -10.45 -7.08 5.51
C GLY A 326 -9.39 -6.45 6.42
N LEU A 327 -8.35 -7.21 6.78
CA LEU A 327 -7.26 -6.72 7.61
C LEU A 327 -6.42 -5.66 6.92
N LEU A 328 -6.09 -5.84 5.63
CA LEU A 328 -5.34 -4.84 4.89
C LEU A 328 -6.15 -3.55 4.70
N CYS A 329 -7.45 -3.68 4.39
CA CYS A 329 -8.37 -2.54 4.34
C CYS A 329 -8.42 -1.81 5.69
N ALA A 330 -8.70 -2.52 6.78
CA ALA A 330 -8.79 -1.96 8.13
C ALA A 330 -7.51 -1.25 8.56
N ARG A 331 -6.35 -1.88 8.32
CA ARG A 331 -5.03 -1.35 8.64
C ARG A 331 -4.73 -0.05 7.87
N THR A 332 -4.99 -0.04 6.57
CA THR A 332 -4.78 1.15 5.73
C THR A 332 -5.66 2.32 6.20
N LEU A 333 -6.92 2.07 6.52
CA LEU A 333 -7.82 3.10 7.04
C LEU A 333 -7.38 3.61 8.42
N ALA A 334 -6.93 2.72 9.31
CA ALA A 334 -6.44 3.08 10.64
C ALA A 334 -5.15 3.90 10.57
N ASP A 335 -4.19 3.55 9.69
CA ASP A 335 -2.96 4.32 9.45
C ASP A 335 -3.28 5.75 8.99
N MET A 336 -4.38 5.93 8.28
CA MET A 336 -4.89 7.26 7.87
C MET A 336 -5.67 7.99 8.98
N GLY A 337 -5.86 7.39 10.14
CA GLY A 337 -6.47 8.01 11.32
C GLY A 337 -7.98 7.89 11.39
N LEU A 338 -8.60 6.95 10.67
CA LEU A 338 -10.00 6.58 10.85
C LEU A 338 -10.15 5.69 12.10
N ASP A 339 -11.30 5.73 12.74
CA ASP A 339 -11.64 4.84 13.87
C ASP A 339 -12.21 3.53 13.34
N VAL A 340 -11.35 2.50 13.25
CA VAL A 340 -11.68 1.23 12.62
C VAL A 340 -11.83 0.13 13.66
N GLU A 341 -12.92 -0.62 13.57
CA GLU A 341 -13.18 -1.81 14.38
C GLU A 341 -13.48 -3.01 13.48
N VAL A 342 -12.77 -4.13 13.72
CA VAL A 342 -12.93 -5.37 12.95
C VAL A 342 -13.70 -6.39 13.76
N PHE A 343 -14.64 -7.10 13.13
CA PHE A 343 -15.46 -8.15 13.73
C PHE A 343 -15.15 -9.49 13.05
N GLU A 344 -14.70 -10.47 13.84
CA GLU A 344 -14.25 -11.77 13.32
C GLU A 344 -14.91 -12.92 14.10
N LYS A 345 -15.56 -13.83 13.37
CA LYS A 345 -16.21 -15.00 13.95
C LYS A 345 -15.25 -16.02 14.56
N SER A 346 -14.05 -16.09 14.01
CA SER A 346 -13.02 -17.06 14.43
C SER A 346 -12.23 -16.58 15.65
N ARG A 347 -11.46 -17.47 16.26
CA ARG A 347 -10.54 -17.17 17.37
C ARG A 347 -9.28 -16.44 16.94
N GLY A 348 -9.03 -16.28 15.64
CA GLY A 348 -7.79 -15.68 15.12
C GLY A 348 -7.93 -15.05 13.75
N ALA A 349 -6.95 -14.24 13.40
CA ALA A 349 -6.81 -13.54 12.13
C ALA A 349 -6.27 -14.44 11.02
N GLY A 350 -6.59 -14.10 9.76
CA GLY A 350 -6.06 -14.75 8.56
C GLY A 350 -7.13 -15.34 7.62
N GLY A 351 -8.32 -15.64 8.13
CA GLY A 351 -9.41 -16.20 7.32
C GLY A 351 -8.99 -17.52 6.64
N ARG A 352 -9.00 -17.56 5.30
CA ARG A 352 -8.60 -18.74 4.51
C ARG A 352 -7.08 -18.98 4.46
N ALA A 353 -6.24 -18.04 4.86
CA ALA A 353 -4.84 -18.25 5.17
C ALA A 353 -4.71 -18.79 6.61
N ALA A 354 -5.30 -19.94 6.86
CA ALA A 354 -5.49 -20.51 8.19
C ALA A 354 -4.49 -21.62 8.49
N THR A 355 -3.95 -21.59 9.69
CA THR A 355 -3.00 -22.57 10.22
C THR A 355 -3.62 -23.26 11.42
N ARG A 356 -3.54 -24.59 11.49
CA ARG A 356 -3.91 -25.41 12.63
C ARG A 356 -2.65 -25.95 13.32
N ARG A 357 -2.63 -25.90 14.65
CA ARG A 357 -1.64 -26.61 15.45
C ARG A 357 -2.17 -28.01 15.79
N LEU A 358 -1.28 -28.98 15.75
CA LEU A 358 -1.55 -30.39 16.10
C LEU A 358 -0.95 -30.71 17.45
N ASP A 359 -1.42 -31.81 18.07
CA ASP A 359 -0.97 -32.27 19.39
C ASP A 359 0.51 -32.69 19.38
N SER A 360 1.03 -33.10 18.23
CA SER A 360 2.45 -33.36 17.99
C SER A 360 3.36 -32.13 18.10
N GLY A 361 2.79 -30.93 18.12
CA GLY A 361 3.52 -29.65 18.01
C GLY A 361 3.70 -29.15 16.58
N ASN A 362 3.40 -29.95 15.58
CA ASN A 362 3.35 -29.54 14.17
C ASN A 362 2.27 -28.48 13.94
N TRP A 363 2.40 -27.72 12.87
CA TRP A 363 1.32 -26.87 12.34
C TRP A 363 1.10 -27.15 10.87
N ILE A 364 -0.15 -27.04 10.42
CA ILE A 364 -0.57 -27.30 9.05
C ILE A 364 -1.39 -26.13 8.53
N ASP A 365 -1.06 -25.69 7.32
CA ASP A 365 -1.83 -24.69 6.58
C ASP A 365 -2.93 -25.40 5.78
N HIS A 366 -4.07 -25.60 6.43
CA HIS A 366 -5.22 -26.32 5.86
C HIS A 366 -6.11 -25.50 4.94
N GLY A 367 -5.81 -24.19 4.79
CA GLY A 367 -6.37 -23.29 3.78
C GLY A 367 -5.41 -23.11 2.60
N ALA A 368 -4.97 -21.88 2.34
CA ALA A 368 -3.95 -21.60 1.34
C ALA A 368 -2.57 -22.12 1.81
N PRO A 369 -1.96 -23.12 1.14
CA PRO A 369 -0.68 -23.68 1.59
C PRO A 369 0.52 -22.81 1.26
N CYS A 370 0.40 -21.98 0.23
CA CYS A 370 1.37 -21.00 -0.22
C CYS A 370 0.68 -19.95 -1.10
N PHE A 371 1.41 -18.93 -1.55
CA PHE A 371 0.93 -17.99 -2.54
C PHE A 371 2.09 -17.45 -3.39
N GLN A 372 1.74 -16.84 -4.51
CA GLN A 372 2.61 -16.07 -5.38
C GLN A 372 1.96 -14.73 -5.69
N THR A 373 2.77 -13.76 -6.12
CA THR A 373 2.30 -12.47 -6.62
C THR A 373 2.81 -12.23 -8.03
N SER A 374 1.97 -11.67 -8.87
CA SER A 374 2.28 -11.27 -10.24
C SER A 374 2.61 -9.79 -10.35
N SER A 375 2.04 -8.98 -9.48
CA SER A 375 2.22 -7.53 -9.47
C SER A 375 3.47 -7.11 -8.71
N LYS A 376 4.33 -6.32 -9.37
CA LYS A 376 5.54 -5.72 -8.78
C LYS A 376 5.26 -4.77 -7.62
N ARG A 377 4.02 -4.28 -7.48
CA ARG A 377 3.67 -3.38 -6.36
C ARG A 377 3.84 -4.05 -5.00
N TRP A 378 3.77 -5.38 -4.93
CA TRP A 378 3.95 -6.15 -3.71
C TRP A 378 5.41 -6.45 -3.38
N ASP A 379 6.38 -6.23 -4.29
CA ASP A 379 7.78 -6.62 -4.08
C ASP A 379 8.36 -6.02 -2.79
N LEU A 380 8.20 -4.72 -2.55
CA LEU A 380 8.71 -4.06 -1.34
C LEU A 380 8.01 -4.54 -0.05
N TYR A 381 6.71 -4.88 -0.13
CA TYR A 381 5.99 -5.47 0.99
C TYR A 381 6.47 -6.89 1.28
N LEU A 382 6.64 -7.72 0.25
CA LEU A 382 7.14 -9.10 0.39
C LEU A 382 8.56 -9.13 0.94
N GLU A 383 9.45 -8.26 0.47
CA GLU A 383 10.79 -8.09 1.00
C GLU A 383 10.77 -7.65 2.47
N SER A 384 9.86 -6.72 2.82
CA SER A 384 9.65 -6.29 4.20
C SER A 384 9.17 -7.43 5.08
N TRP A 385 8.15 -8.18 4.65
CA TRP A 385 7.60 -9.31 5.41
C TRP A 385 8.59 -10.46 5.53
N GLN A 386 9.44 -10.67 4.53
CA GLN A 386 10.54 -11.64 4.61
C GLN A 386 11.58 -11.20 5.64
N ARG A 387 12.03 -9.95 5.57
CA ARG A 387 13.00 -9.38 6.50
C ARG A 387 12.51 -9.41 7.94
N ASP A 388 11.24 -9.06 8.16
CA ASP A 388 10.61 -9.02 9.48
C ASP A 388 10.21 -10.42 9.98
N GLY A 389 10.56 -11.48 9.24
CA GLY A 389 10.33 -12.87 9.60
C GLY A 389 8.86 -13.30 9.56
N ILE A 390 8.00 -12.57 8.82
CA ILE A 390 6.57 -12.88 8.66
C ILE A 390 6.37 -13.95 7.58
N LEU A 391 7.10 -13.80 6.47
CA LEU A 391 7.08 -14.72 5.34
C LEU A 391 8.47 -15.32 5.10
N SER A 392 8.49 -16.46 4.44
CA SER A 392 9.70 -17.04 3.86
C SER A 392 9.45 -17.44 2.41
N ARG A 393 10.49 -17.38 1.59
CA ARG A 393 10.45 -18.00 0.26
C ARG A 393 10.38 -19.50 0.43
N TRP A 394 9.54 -20.10 -0.37
CA TRP A 394 9.42 -21.55 -0.44
C TRP A 394 9.88 -22.03 -1.81
N GLU A 395 10.88 -22.89 -1.82
CA GLU A 395 11.51 -23.47 -3.01
C GLU A 395 11.33 -25.00 -2.97
N PRO A 396 10.07 -25.50 -3.15
CA PRO A 396 9.81 -26.91 -3.06
C PRO A 396 10.34 -27.66 -4.28
N ARG A 397 10.64 -28.94 -4.11
CA ARG A 397 10.69 -29.90 -5.21
C ARG A 397 9.26 -30.16 -5.65
N LEU A 398 8.81 -29.40 -6.65
CA LEU A 398 7.44 -29.44 -7.12
C LEU A 398 7.29 -30.46 -8.25
N ALA A 399 6.21 -31.21 -8.22
CA ALA A 399 5.85 -32.14 -9.26
C ALA A 399 4.45 -31.88 -9.81
N THR A 400 4.19 -32.34 -11.03
CA THR A 400 2.86 -32.39 -11.61
C THR A 400 2.50 -33.85 -11.89
N TRP A 401 1.30 -34.24 -11.49
CA TRP A 401 0.68 -35.52 -11.88
C TRP A 401 -0.29 -35.26 -13.03
N SER A 402 -0.23 -36.11 -14.07
CA SER A 402 -1.14 -36.03 -15.21
C SER A 402 -1.47 -37.42 -15.74
N PRO A 403 -2.76 -37.74 -15.97
CA PRO A 403 -3.17 -39.05 -16.49
C PRO A 403 -2.68 -39.30 -17.91
N SER A 404 -2.32 -38.27 -18.67
CA SER A 404 -1.88 -38.41 -20.08
C SER A 404 -0.43 -38.88 -20.24
N LYS A 405 0.36 -38.96 -19.15
CA LYS A 405 1.80 -39.30 -19.21
C LYS A 405 2.15 -40.78 -19.00
N GLY A 406 1.18 -41.68 -19.09
CA GLY A 406 1.41 -43.13 -19.01
C GLY A 406 2.01 -43.62 -17.69
N THR A 407 3.05 -44.42 -17.71
CA THR A 407 3.72 -44.99 -16.52
C THR A 407 4.49 -43.95 -15.71
N GLU A 408 4.87 -42.80 -16.30
CA GLU A 408 5.52 -41.68 -15.61
C GLU A 408 4.52 -40.54 -15.33
N GLN A 409 3.49 -40.82 -14.54
CA GLN A 409 2.41 -39.86 -14.25
C GLN A 409 2.88 -38.65 -13.43
N VAL A 410 3.98 -38.78 -12.65
CA VAL A 410 4.53 -37.70 -11.82
C VAL A 410 5.84 -37.17 -12.41
N THR A 411 5.89 -35.90 -12.77
CA THR A 411 7.08 -35.26 -13.35
C THR A 411 7.50 -34.03 -12.48
N LEU A 412 8.79 -33.93 -12.18
CA LEU A 412 9.32 -32.73 -11.52
C LEU A 412 9.21 -31.50 -12.44
N CYS A 413 8.76 -30.41 -11.88
CA CYS A 413 8.64 -29.15 -12.58
C CYS A 413 9.90 -28.31 -12.43
N ASP A 414 10.30 -27.61 -13.50
CA ASP A 414 11.27 -26.52 -13.37
C ASP A 414 10.57 -25.26 -12.83
N ASN A 415 10.65 -25.05 -11.52
CA ASN A 415 10.00 -23.92 -10.83
C ASN A 415 10.94 -22.74 -10.55
N ARG A 416 12.14 -22.70 -11.16
CA ARG A 416 13.18 -21.69 -10.91
C ARG A 416 12.72 -20.25 -11.14
N THR A 417 11.70 -20.07 -11.96
CA THR A 417 11.12 -18.72 -12.23
C THR A 417 9.95 -18.36 -11.33
N THR A 418 9.40 -19.33 -10.57
CA THR A 418 8.21 -19.13 -9.73
C THR A 418 8.60 -18.75 -8.31
N ARG A 419 8.17 -17.58 -7.87
CA ARG A 419 8.41 -17.10 -6.49
C ARG A 419 7.24 -17.47 -5.58
N LEU A 420 7.35 -18.60 -4.88
CA LEU A 420 6.35 -19.02 -3.90
C LEU A 420 6.71 -18.48 -2.52
N TRP A 421 5.67 -18.09 -1.78
CA TRP A 421 5.75 -17.56 -0.42
C TRP A 421 4.93 -18.38 0.55
N ARG A 422 5.47 -18.58 1.75
CA ARG A 422 4.78 -19.20 2.89
C ARG A 422 4.93 -18.34 4.14
N GLY A 423 3.95 -18.44 5.05
CA GLY A 423 4.04 -17.83 6.37
C GLY A 423 5.13 -18.52 7.21
N ASN A 424 6.00 -17.72 7.82
CA ASN A 424 7.03 -18.22 8.73
C ASN A 424 6.41 -18.61 10.08
N GLY A 425 6.10 -19.87 10.25
CA GLY A 425 5.30 -20.37 11.38
C GLY A 425 3.79 -20.55 11.05
N GLY A 426 3.46 -20.59 9.76
CA GLY A 426 2.12 -20.81 9.22
C GLY A 426 1.57 -19.60 8.45
N MET A 427 0.68 -19.86 7.50
CA MET A 427 0.10 -18.83 6.63
C MET A 427 -0.68 -17.74 7.38
N ASN A 428 -1.19 -18.05 8.58
CA ASN A 428 -1.86 -17.08 9.44
C ASN A 428 -0.93 -15.97 9.99
N GLN A 429 0.39 -16.09 9.85
CA GLN A 429 1.33 -15.05 10.29
C GLN A 429 1.14 -13.75 9.51
N LEU A 430 0.83 -13.81 8.21
CA LEU A 430 0.49 -12.62 7.44
C LEU A 430 -0.77 -11.93 8.02
N GLY A 431 -1.82 -12.70 8.33
CA GLY A 431 -3.02 -12.17 8.97
C GLY A 431 -2.73 -11.54 10.34
N LYS A 432 -1.92 -12.20 11.17
CA LYS A 432 -1.52 -11.66 12.48
C LYS A 432 -0.70 -10.37 12.35
N HIS A 433 0.20 -10.30 11.36
CA HIS A 433 0.99 -9.10 11.08
C HIS A 433 0.08 -7.93 10.67
N LEU A 434 -0.86 -8.17 9.74
CA LEU A 434 -1.81 -7.15 9.31
C LEU A 434 -2.76 -6.70 10.43
N ALA A 435 -3.10 -7.59 11.36
CA ALA A 435 -3.96 -7.34 12.52
C ALA A 435 -3.29 -6.53 13.64
N LYS A 436 -1.96 -6.43 13.62
CA LYS A 436 -1.20 -5.79 14.72
C LYS A 436 -1.61 -4.33 14.89
N GLY A 437 -2.07 -3.98 16.09
CA GLY A 437 -2.49 -2.63 16.44
C GLY A 437 -3.93 -2.28 16.06
N LEU A 438 -4.69 -3.17 15.41
CA LEU A 438 -6.10 -2.99 15.12
C LEU A 438 -7.00 -3.36 16.31
N LYS A 439 -8.15 -2.70 16.44
CA LYS A 439 -9.23 -3.09 17.34
C LYS A 439 -10.00 -4.23 16.68
N ILE A 440 -9.86 -5.46 17.20
CA ILE A 440 -10.53 -6.65 16.63
C ILE A 440 -11.35 -7.34 17.72
N ARG A 441 -12.64 -7.58 17.43
CA ARG A 441 -13.50 -8.44 18.22
C ARG A 441 -13.53 -9.83 17.62
N TYR A 442 -12.72 -10.71 18.17
CA TYR A 442 -12.74 -12.13 17.81
C TYR A 442 -13.95 -12.84 18.41
N GLN A 443 -14.24 -14.04 17.91
CA GLN A 443 -15.38 -14.87 18.34
C GLN A 443 -16.71 -14.08 18.28
N THR A 444 -16.84 -13.22 17.29
CA THR A 444 -17.99 -12.33 17.10
C THR A 444 -18.59 -12.56 15.72
N THR A 445 -19.71 -13.24 15.68
CA THR A 445 -20.47 -13.52 14.46
C THR A 445 -21.48 -12.42 14.22
N ILE A 446 -21.30 -11.65 13.16
CA ILE A 446 -22.29 -10.68 12.69
C ILE A 446 -23.32 -11.42 11.84
N GLU A 447 -24.61 -11.23 12.16
CA GLU A 447 -25.73 -11.86 11.48
C GLU A 447 -26.49 -10.86 10.59
N GLN A 448 -26.54 -9.57 10.99
CA GLN A 448 -27.22 -8.51 10.26
C GLN A 448 -26.44 -7.21 10.27
N VAL A 449 -26.52 -6.48 9.18
CA VAL A 449 -25.90 -5.17 8.94
C VAL A 449 -26.97 -4.24 8.39
N GLU A 450 -27.53 -3.38 9.25
CA GLU A 450 -28.71 -2.58 8.95
C GLU A 450 -28.40 -1.09 8.93
N LYS A 451 -28.99 -0.37 7.97
CA LYS A 451 -28.86 1.08 7.87
C LYS A 451 -29.93 1.77 8.71
N HIS A 452 -29.51 2.56 9.68
CA HIS A 452 -30.37 3.43 10.49
C HIS A 452 -30.09 4.91 10.19
N GLN A 453 -30.94 5.80 10.68
CA GLN A 453 -30.77 7.24 10.50
C GLN A 453 -29.44 7.76 11.07
N THR A 454 -28.96 7.15 12.14
CA THR A 454 -27.71 7.53 12.83
C THR A 454 -26.45 6.88 12.25
N GLY A 455 -26.58 5.92 11.35
CA GLY A 455 -25.45 5.16 10.79
C GLY A 455 -25.76 3.68 10.61
N TRP A 456 -24.74 2.88 10.36
CA TRP A 456 -24.84 1.43 10.27
C TRP A 456 -24.80 0.79 11.65
N VAL A 457 -25.67 -0.19 11.89
CA VAL A 457 -25.70 -0.97 13.13
C VAL A 457 -25.48 -2.44 12.79
N LEU A 458 -24.54 -3.06 13.49
CA LEU A 458 -24.22 -4.47 13.38
C LEU A 458 -24.92 -5.24 14.50
N SER A 459 -25.60 -6.33 14.17
CA SER A 459 -26.23 -7.23 15.12
C SER A 459 -25.71 -8.65 14.95
N GLY A 460 -25.55 -9.37 16.06
CA GLY A 460 -25.02 -10.73 16.03
C GLY A 460 -24.76 -11.30 17.41
N LYS A 461 -23.77 -12.20 17.50
CA LYS A 461 -23.43 -12.92 18.72
C LYS A 461 -21.94 -12.86 18.98
N THR A 462 -21.54 -12.70 20.24
CA THR A 462 -20.16 -12.81 20.70
C THR A 462 -20.03 -13.91 21.75
N GLY A 463 -18.91 -14.61 21.74
CA GLY A 463 -18.63 -15.76 22.60
C GLY A 463 -18.54 -17.09 21.84
N SER A 464 -18.16 -18.15 22.52
CA SER A 464 -18.07 -19.51 21.99
C SER A 464 -18.89 -20.49 22.84
N GLN A 465 -18.98 -21.76 22.42
CA GLN A 465 -19.61 -22.82 23.25
C GLN A 465 -18.89 -23.03 24.61
N GLU A 466 -17.62 -22.63 24.69
CA GLU A 466 -16.82 -22.70 25.92
C GLU A 466 -16.99 -21.44 26.80
N THR A 467 -17.51 -20.35 26.23
CA THR A 467 -17.81 -19.09 26.92
C THR A 467 -19.28 -18.75 26.73
N SER A 468 -19.88 -18.01 27.68
CA SER A 468 -21.28 -17.57 27.53
C SER A 468 -21.47 -16.76 26.25
N ILE A 469 -22.48 -17.13 25.44
CA ILE A 469 -22.87 -16.38 24.24
C ILE A 469 -23.70 -15.19 24.68
N SER A 470 -23.31 -13.99 24.25
CA SER A 470 -24.07 -12.75 24.44
C SER A 470 -24.48 -12.14 23.11
N ILE A 471 -25.61 -11.43 23.13
CA ILE A 471 -26.10 -10.68 21.96
C ILE A 471 -25.23 -9.45 21.78
N LEU A 472 -24.77 -9.23 20.56
CA LEU A 472 -24.04 -8.04 20.14
C LEU A 472 -24.96 -7.08 19.42
N ARG A 473 -24.92 -5.81 19.78
CA ARG A 473 -25.36 -4.68 18.97
C ARG A 473 -24.29 -3.61 19.00
N SER A 474 -23.79 -3.18 17.84
CA SER A 474 -22.75 -2.15 17.79
C SER A 474 -23.32 -0.75 18.04
N ASP A 475 -22.42 0.17 18.43
CA ASP A 475 -22.69 1.60 18.24
C ASP A 475 -22.83 1.92 16.75
N PRO A 476 -23.50 3.02 16.39
CA PRO A 476 -23.61 3.45 15.00
C PRO A 476 -22.23 3.71 14.36
N LEU A 477 -22.06 3.15 13.16
CA LEU A 477 -20.87 3.28 12.32
C LEU A 477 -21.20 4.17 11.12
N ASP A 478 -20.23 4.96 10.67
CA ASP A 478 -20.40 5.84 9.51
C ASP A 478 -20.31 5.04 8.20
N CYS A 479 -19.45 4.02 8.18
CA CYS A 479 -19.14 3.19 7.02
C CYS A 479 -19.02 1.71 7.43
N VAL A 480 -19.39 0.79 6.55
CA VAL A 480 -19.20 -0.66 6.75
C VAL A 480 -18.52 -1.31 5.56
N VAL A 481 -17.69 -2.31 5.83
CA VAL A 481 -17.01 -3.14 4.83
C VAL A 481 -17.25 -4.61 5.15
N LEU A 482 -17.81 -5.35 4.19
CA LEU A 482 -17.99 -6.79 4.30
C LEU A 482 -16.81 -7.51 3.60
N ALA A 483 -15.89 -8.04 4.39
CA ALA A 483 -14.74 -8.80 3.93
C ALA A 483 -14.92 -10.31 4.16
N VAL A 484 -16.14 -10.77 3.89
CA VAL A 484 -16.60 -12.17 4.01
C VAL A 484 -16.97 -12.70 2.62
N PRO A 485 -17.10 -14.02 2.41
CA PRO A 485 -17.53 -14.59 1.13
C PRO A 485 -18.82 -13.96 0.60
N GLY A 486 -18.93 -13.76 -0.73
CA GLY A 486 -20.06 -13.08 -1.38
C GLY A 486 -21.44 -13.55 -0.95
N PRO A 487 -21.74 -14.85 -0.96
CA PRO A 487 -23.04 -15.35 -0.49
C PRO A 487 -23.35 -14.99 0.97
N GLN A 488 -22.32 -14.97 1.84
CA GLN A 488 -22.51 -14.55 3.24
C GLN A 488 -22.73 -13.04 3.34
N ALA A 489 -22.01 -12.23 2.54
CA ALA A 489 -22.19 -10.79 2.49
C ALA A 489 -23.62 -10.43 2.06
N ALA A 490 -24.17 -11.10 1.04
CA ALA A 490 -25.53 -10.90 0.56
C ALA A 490 -26.61 -11.20 1.61
N LEU A 491 -26.38 -12.20 2.46
CA LEU A 491 -27.32 -12.56 3.52
C LEU A 491 -27.36 -11.52 4.66
N MET A 492 -26.22 -10.86 4.93
CA MET A 492 -26.07 -9.95 6.07
C MET A 492 -26.49 -8.51 5.76
N ILE A 493 -26.18 -8.03 4.55
CA ILE A 493 -26.28 -6.62 4.20
C ILE A 493 -27.73 -6.18 3.98
N ASP A 494 -28.03 -4.95 4.37
CA ASP A 494 -29.31 -4.28 4.14
C ASP A 494 -29.75 -4.38 2.67
N PRO A 495 -31.03 -4.68 2.39
CA PRO A 495 -31.59 -4.73 1.03
C PRO A 495 -31.42 -3.46 0.22
N ALA A 496 -31.31 -2.29 0.86
CA ALA A 496 -31.10 -1.02 0.17
C ALA A 496 -29.74 -0.90 -0.51
N CYS A 497 -28.77 -1.75 -0.15
CA CYS A 497 -27.44 -1.73 -0.75
C CYS A 497 -27.46 -2.30 -2.17
N HIS A 498 -27.09 -1.49 -3.16
CA HIS A 498 -27.24 -1.82 -4.59
C HIS A 498 -26.38 -3.00 -5.05
N TRP A 499 -25.26 -3.31 -4.39
CA TRP A 499 -24.39 -4.43 -4.76
C TRP A 499 -24.81 -5.78 -4.15
N LYS A 500 -25.88 -5.82 -3.35
CA LYS A 500 -26.37 -7.05 -2.70
C LYS A 500 -26.66 -8.18 -3.69
N SER A 501 -27.30 -7.88 -4.83
CA SER A 501 -27.58 -8.85 -5.88
C SER A 501 -26.30 -9.46 -6.47
N LYS A 502 -25.29 -8.64 -6.78
CA LYS A 502 -23.99 -9.10 -7.26
C LYS A 502 -23.30 -10.04 -6.26
N ALA A 503 -23.37 -9.73 -4.97
CA ALA A 503 -22.85 -10.61 -3.93
C ALA A 503 -23.61 -11.95 -3.84
N ALA A 504 -24.93 -11.94 -4.05
CA ALA A 504 -25.76 -13.15 -4.07
C ALA A 504 -25.47 -14.05 -5.29
N GLU A 505 -25.19 -13.46 -6.45
CA GLU A 505 -24.85 -14.14 -7.69
C GLU A 505 -23.41 -14.70 -7.70
N CYS A 506 -22.58 -14.26 -6.74
CA CYS A 506 -21.21 -14.74 -6.64
C CYS A 506 -21.14 -16.23 -6.37
N THR A 507 -20.57 -16.96 -7.30
CA THR A 507 -20.29 -18.40 -7.12
C THR A 507 -19.00 -18.60 -6.36
N MET A 508 -19.03 -19.43 -5.33
CA MET A 508 -17.87 -19.82 -4.56
C MET A 508 -17.64 -21.32 -4.67
N ARG A 509 -16.45 -21.72 -5.07
CA ARG A 509 -16.08 -23.15 -5.18
C ARG A 509 -15.68 -23.68 -3.80
N PRO A 510 -16.19 -24.82 -3.37
CA PRO A 510 -15.78 -25.44 -2.13
C PRO A 510 -14.48 -26.23 -2.28
N ALA A 511 -13.85 -26.58 -1.15
CA ALA A 511 -12.73 -27.50 -1.10
C ALA A 511 -12.76 -28.34 0.18
N TRP A 512 -12.48 -29.64 0.06
CA TRP A 512 -12.12 -30.47 1.18
C TRP A 512 -10.60 -30.46 1.37
N ALA A 513 -10.16 -30.41 2.61
CA ALA A 513 -8.76 -30.55 2.99
C ALA A 513 -8.61 -31.71 3.96
N ALA A 514 -7.64 -32.60 3.76
CA ALA A 514 -7.26 -33.62 4.72
C ALA A 514 -5.91 -33.29 5.36
N ILE A 515 -5.91 -33.17 6.66
CA ILE A 515 -4.75 -32.98 7.52
C ILE A 515 -4.22 -34.34 7.88
N VAL A 516 -2.98 -34.63 7.52
CA VAL A 516 -2.35 -35.95 7.67
C VAL A 516 -1.05 -35.80 8.47
N GLU A 517 -0.83 -36.69 9.44
CA GLU A 517 0.47 -36.90 10.04
C GLU A 517 0.88 -38.35 9.91
N PHE A 518 2.10 -38.57 9.46
CA PHE A 518 2.75 -39.84 9.37
C PHE A 518 3.71 -40.07 10.55
N ASP A 519 3.93 -41.34 10.93
CA ASP A 519 4.79 -41.73 12.06
C ASP A 519 6.28 -41.49 11.79
N LYS A 520 6.68 -41.36 10.53
CA LYS A 520 8.05 -41.08 10.08
C LYS A 520 8.04 -40.28 8.77
N SER A 521 9.21 -39.78 8.37
CA SER A 521 9.39 -39.10 7.10
C SER A 521 9.07 -40.05 5.93
N TRP A 522 8.35 -39.54 4.95
CA TRP A 522 8.08 -40.22 3.70
C TRP A 522 9.16 -39.87 2.67
N GLU A 523 9.99 -40.87 2.33
CA GLU A 523 11.15 -40.72 1.48
C GLU A 523 10.74 -40.67 -0.02
N ILE A 524 10.29 -39.49 -0.45
CA ILE A 524 9.87 -39.19 -1.81
C ILE A 524 10.61 -37.98 -2.37
N PRO A 525 10.83 -37.94 -3.73
CA PRO A 525 11.68 -36.92 -4.34
C PRO A 525 11.04 -35.52 -4.46
N TRP A 526 9.79 -35.32 -4.04
CA TRP A 526 9.06 -34.07 -4.15
C TRP A 526 8.46 -33.63 -2.80
N ASP A 527 8.23 -32.33 -2.68
CA ASP A 527 7.65 -31.69 -1.49
C ASP A 527 6.20 -31.28 -1.73
N ALA A 528 5.78 -31.20 -3.01
CA ALA A 528 4.41 -30.93 -3.39
C ALA A 528 4.09 -31.49 -4.78
N ILE A 529 2.83 -31.85 -4.98
CA ILE A 529 2.29 -32.29 -6.28
C ILE A 529 1.04 -31.49 -6.61
N CYS A 530 1.01 -30.98 -7.84
CA CYS A 530 -0.19 -30.46 -8.48
C CYS A 530 -0.83 -31.61 -9.31
N PHE A 531 -2.14 -31.78 -9.24
CA PHE A 531 -2.86 -32.79 -9.99
C PHE A 531 -3.62 -32.15 -11.17
N GLU A 532 -3.32 -32.62 -12.37
CA GLU A 532 -4.05 -32.26 -13.58
C GLU A 532 -5.12 -33.34 -13.86
N ASP A 533 -6.41 -32.90 -13.81
CA ASP A 533 -7.58 -33.76 -14.09
C ASP A 533 -7.67 -35.07 -13.28
N HIS A 534 -7.12 -35.09 -12.06
CA HIS A 534 -7.33 -36.21 -11.15
C HIS A 534 -8.78 -36.25 -10.66
N PRO A 535 -9.42 -37.41 -10.50
CA PRO A 535 -10.83 -37.52 -10.10
C PRO A 535 -11.14 -36.88 -8.74
N ILE A 536 -10.19 -36.88 -7.80
CA ILE A 536 -10.39 -36.44 -6.41
C ILE A 536 -9.39 -35.35 -6.01
N LEU A 537 -8.09 -35.58 -6.20
CA LEU A 537 -7.03 -34.71 -5.71
C LEU A 537 -6.81 -33.52 -6.63
N ASP A 538 -6.42 -32.37 -5.99
CA ASP A 538 -5.98 -31.15 -6.67
C ASP A 538 -4.54 -30.78 -6.28
N TRP A 539 -4.21 -30.90 -4.99
CA TRP A 539 -2.91 -30.53 -4.43
C TRP A 539 -2.56 -31.40 -3.23
N ILE A 540 -1.29 -31.77 -3.12
CA ILE A 540 -0.72 -32.29 -1.87
C ILE A 540 0.59 -31.57 -1.58
N SER A 541 0.90 -31.32 -0.31
CA SER A 541 2.19 -30.76 0.07
C SER A 541 2.65 -31.20 1.44
N ARG A 542 3.97 -31.35 1.56
CA ARG A 542 4.71 -31.60 2.79
C ARG A 542 4.80 -30.30 3.58
N GLU A 543 4.20 -30.26 4.76
CA GLU A 543 4.20 -29.07 5.60
C GLU A 543 5.50 -28.88 6.37
N THR A 544 6.24 -29.95 6.61
CA THR A 544 7.56 -29.95 7.27
C THR A 544 8.72 -29.51 6.35
N SER A 545 8.50 -29.33 5.03
CA SER A 545 9.53 -28.85 4.08
C SER A 545 9.87 -27.34 4.19
N ARG A 546 9.53 -26.72 5.31
CA ARG A 546 9.73 -25.28 5.56
C ARG A 546 11.13 -24.97 6.05
N ALA A 547 11.73 -23.89 5.57
CA ALA A 547 13.12 -23.48 5.82
C ALA A 547 13.53 -23.35 7.32
N ASN A 548 12.57 -23.24 8.24
CA ASN A 548 12.83 -23.04 9.69
C ASN A 548 12.37 -24.21 10.58
N GLN A 549 11.89 -25.30 10.00
CA GLN A 549 11.76 -26.56 10.74
C GLN A 549 13.07 -27.32 10.57
N THR A 550 14.09 -26.96 11.35
CA THR A 550 15.25 -27.84 11.51
C THR A 550 14.73 -29.17 12.01
N PRO A 551 15.04 -30.30 11.35
CA PRO A 551 14.92 -31.59 11.98
C PRO A 551 15.70 -31.49 13.29
N SER A 552 15.03 -31.68 14.43
CA SER A 552 15.76 -31.76 15.70
C SER A 552 16.81 -32.84 15.55
N ASN A 553 18.07 -32.51 15.76
CA ASN A 553 19.22 -33.41 15.66
C ASN A 553 19.19 -34.59 16.69
N ASN A 554 18.05 -34.82 17.29
CA ASN A 554 17.82 -35.93 18.21
C ASN A 554 17.03 -37.01 17.48
N GLY A 555 17.68 -37.87 16.76
CA GLY A 555 17.36 -39.20 16.20
C GLY A 555 16.03 -39.91 16.46
N SER A 556 15.03 -39.27 17.03
CA SER A 556 13.64 -39.72 17.16
C SER A 556 12.80 -39.09 16.08
N GLY A 557 12.33 -39.88 15.13
CA GLY A 557 11.49 -39.42 14.01
C GLY A 557 10.27 -38.64 14.50
N LEU A 558 10.29 -37.32 14.32
CA LEU A 558 9.10 -36.51 14.55
C LEU A 558 8.07 -36.86 13.47
N PRO A 559 6.78 -36.86 13.79
CA PRO A 559 5.71 -37.05 12.83
C PRO A 559 5.86 -36.07 11.66
N GLU A 560 5.68 -36.56 10.44
CA GLU A 560 5.70 -35.73 9.25
C GLU A 560 4.29 -35.29 8.86
N ALA A 561 4.10 -33.97 8.69
CA ALA A 561 2.80 -33.39 8.41
C ALA A 561 2.60 -33.11 6.92
N TRP A 562 1.43 -33.48 6.41
CA TRP A 562 1.00 -33.28 5.03
C TRP A 562 -0.40 -32.70 4.94
N ILE A 563 -0.64 -31.90 3.91
CA ILE A 563 -1.98 -31.43 3.55
C ILE A 563 -2.39 -31.96 2.17
N LEU A 564 -3.59 -32.51 2.06
CA LEU A 564 -4.21 -32.95 0.82
C LEU A 564 -5.44 -32.09 0.56
N HIS A 565 -5.56 -31.50 -0.63
CA HIS A 565 -6.74 -30.79 -1.07
C HIS A 565 -7.45 -31.56 -2.20
N ALA A 566 -8.78 -31.65 -2.06
CA ALA A 566 -9.64 -32.18 -3.13
C ALA A 566 -9.90 -31.11 -4.19
N ASN A 567 -10.11 -31.55 -5.42
CA ASN A 567 -10.60 -30.70 -6.48
C ASN A 567 -12.04 -30.23 -6.23
N ASP A 568 -12.43 -29.16 -6.92
CA ASP A 568 -13.72 -28.51 -6.75
C ASP A 568 -14.91 -29.38 -7.19
N ARG A 569 -14.76 -30.17 -8.26
CA ARG A 569 -15.82 -31.07 -8.80
C ARG A 569 -16.18 -32.13 -7.79
N TRP A 570 -15.16 -32.85 -7.30
CA TRP A 570 -15.38 -33.90 -6.31
C TRP A 570 -15.93 -33.30 -5.01
N THR A 571 -15.38 -32.18 -4.57
CA THR A 571 -15.84 -31.51 -3.35
C THR A 571 -17.29 -31.08 -3.48
N ALA A 572 -17.71 -30.49 -4.59
CA ALA A 572 -19.10 -30.07 -4.79
C ALA A 572 -20.09 -31.25 -4.72
N ALA A 573 -19.71 -32.38 -5.31
CA ALA A 573 -20.52 -33.61 -5.27
C ALA A 573 -20.56 -34.25 -3.86
N ASN A 574 -19.57 -33.99 -3.01
CA ASN A 574 -19.38 -34.62 -1.70
C ASN A 574 -19.37 -33.62 -0.55
N ILE A 575 -19.93 -32.42 -0.73
CA ILE A 575 -19.83 -31.32 0.23
C ILE A 575 -20.48 -31.60 1.58
N GLU A 576 -21.49 -32.48 1.62
CA GLU A 576 -22.21 -32.83 2.82
C GLU A 576 -21.67 -34.09 3.52
N ASN A 577 -20.62 -34.72 3.00
CA ASN A 577 -19.95 -35.81 3.68
C ASN A 577 -19.45 -35.37 5.05
N SER A 578 -19.29 -36.33 5.96
CA SER A 578 -18.62 -36.03 7.22
C SER A 578 -17.14 -35.67 6.99
N PRO A 579 -16.54 -34.83 7.84
CA PRO A 579 -15.12 -34.53 7.72
C PRO A 579 -14.22 -35.79 7.72
N GLN A 580 -14.60 -36.79 8.49
CA GLN A 580 -13.85 -38.05 8.57
C GLN A 580 -13.93 -38.85 7.26
N ASP A 581 -15.13 -39.01 6.67
CA ASP A 581 -15.31 -39.70 5.41
C ASP A 581 -14.57 -39.03 4.26
N ALA A 582 -14.64 -37.70 4.21
CA ALA A 582 -13.92 -36.89 3.21
C ALA A 582 -12.39 -37.09 3.34
N ALA A 583 -11.85 -37.06 4.55
CA ALA A 583 -10.42 -37.28 4.78
C ALA A 583 -9.98 -38.71 4.40
N GLN A 584 -10.78 -39.72 4.74
CA GLN A 584 -10.51 -41.12 4.35
C GLN A 584 -10.49 -41.26 2.83
N ARG A 585 -11.43 -40.64 2.11
CA ARG A 585 -11.46 -40.67 0.63
C ARG A 585 -10.26 -40.01 0.01
N LEU A 586 -9.80 -38.85 0.56
CA LEU A 586 -8.60 -38.17 0.09
C LEU A 586 -7.34 -39.01 0.36
N MET A 587 -7.27 -39.66 1.51
CA MET A 587 -6.14 -40.55 1.85
C MET A 587 -6.14 -41.80 0.95
N GLN A 588 -7.32 -42.40 0.70
CA GLN A 588 -7.44 -43.53 -0.22
C GLN A 588 -7.00 -43.14 -1.63
N ALA A 589 -7.41 -41.95 -2.13
CA ALA A 589 -6.98 -41.47 -3.43
C ALA A 589 -5.46 -41.29 -3.54
N LEU A 590 -4.80 -40.92 -2.42
CA LEU A 590 -3.33 -40.86 -2.36
C LEU A 590 -2.71 -42.26 -2.43
N VAL A 591 -3.27 -43.26 -1.74
CA VAL A 591 -2.82 -44.67 -1.78
C VAL A 591 -3.02 -45.26 -3.16
N ASP A 592 -4.13 -44.97 -3.83
CA ASP A 592 -4.48 -45.47 -5.16
C ASP A 592 -3.51 -44.97 -6.27
N LEU A 593 -2.71 -43.92 -5.99
CA LEU A 593 -1.65 -43.47 -6.88
C LEU A 593 -0.48 -44.47 -6.96
N GLY A 594 -0.44 -45.47 -6.08
CA GLY A 594 0.55 -46.54 -6.11
C GLY A 594 1.94 -46.14 -5.64
N PHE A 595 2.05 -45.07 -4.85
CA PHE A 595 3.33 -44.72 -4.24
C PHE A 595 3.78 -45.78 -3.25
N GLU A 596 5.06 -46.14 -3.33
CA GLU A 596 5.69 -47.08 -2.42
C GLU A 596 5.96 -46.47 -1.05
N ASP A 597 6.03 -47.29 -0.01
CA ASP A 597 6.47 -46.99 1.34
C ASP A 597 5.74 -45.81 2.01
N ILE A 598 4.44 -45.63 1.78
CA ILE A 598 3.64 -44.65 2.53
C ILE A 598 3.73 -44.98 4.03
N PRO A 599 4.21 -44.05 4.89
CA PRO A 599 4.38 -44.32 6.33
C PRO A 599 3.07 -44.57 7.07
N GLY A 600 3.18 -45.07 8.28
CA GLY A 600 2.03 -45.31 9.16
C GLY A 600 1.30 -43.99 9.51
N LEU A 601 -0.02 -44.05 9.50
CA LEU A 601 -0.88 -42.89 9.75
C LEU A 601 -1.07 -42.65 11.26
N ILE A 602 -0.72 -41.44 11.77
CA ILE A 602 -0.99 -41.03 13.15
C ILE A 602 -2.28 -40.22 13.22
N THR A 603 -2.38 -39.19 12.38
CA THR A 603 -3.51 -38.26 12.38
C THR A 603 -4.14 -38.20 11.00
N LEU A 604 -5.46 -38.25 10.95
CA LEU A 604 -6.26 -37.99 9.75
C LEU A 604 -7.51 -37.20 10.12
N GLN A 605 -7.57 -35.92 9.72
CA GLN A 605 -8.69 -35.03 10.01
C GLN A 605 -9.13 -34.29 8.77
N GLY A 606 -10.44 -34.28 8.51
CA GLY A 606 -11.02 -33.50 7.41
C GLY A 606 -11.40 -32.08 7.84
N HIS A 607 -11.26 -31.14 6.90
CA HIS A 607 -11.75 -29.78 7.05
C HIS A 607 -12.51 -29.34 5.81
N ARG A 608 -13.73 -28.80 6.00
CA ARG A 608 -14.62 -28.37 4.93
C ARG A 608 -14.56 -26.89 4.73
N TRP A 609 -14.12 -26.44 3.56
CA TRP A 609 -14.18 -25.08 3.09
C TRP A 609 -15.37 -24.90 2.15
N ARG A 610 -16.54 -24.46 2.65
CA ARG A 610 -17.72 -24.21 1.78
C ARG A 610 -17.49 -23.08 0.76
N TYR A 611 -16.64 -22.12 1.10
CA TYR A 611 -16.32 -20.94 0.30
C TYR A 611 -14.79 -20.82 0.15
N ALA A 612 -14.17 -21.81 -0.48
CA ALA A 612 -12.72 -21.89 -0.58
C ALA A 612 -12.15 -20.87 -1.57
N GLN A 613 -12.74 -20.78 -2.75
CA GLN A 613 -12.25 -19.98 -3.87
C GLN A 613 -13.40 -19.25 -4.57
N ALA A 614 -13.15 -18.04 -5.05
CA ALA A 614 -14.09 -17.35 -5.91
C ALA A 614 -14.18 -18.07 -7.26
N GLY A 615 -15.41 -18.27 -7.76
CA GLY A 615 -15.69 -18.72 -9.11
C GLY A 615 -15.41 -17.64 -10.15
N CYS A 616 -15.45 -18.00 -11.44
CA CYS A 616 -15.38 -17.03 -12.52
C CYS A 616 -16.68 -16.23 -12.61
N LEU A 617 -16.58 -14.91 -12.81
CA LEU A 617 -17.70 -14.13 -13.33
C LEU A 617 -17.90 -14.44 -14.82
N PRO A 618 -19.11 -14.28 -15.39
CA PRO A 618 -19.34 -14.48 -16.83
C PRO A 618 -18.39 -13.61 -17.67
N GLU A 619 -17.91 -14.17 -18.79
CA GLU A 619 -17.09 -13.44 -19.75
C GLU A 619 -17.83 -12.20 -20.24
N GLY A 620 -17.20 -11.03 -20.18
CA GLY A 620 -17.74 -9.76 -20.68
C GLY A 620 -17.76 -8.60 -19.69
N SER A 621 -17.32 -8.81 -18.44
CA SER A 621 -17.30 -7.75 -17.40
C SER A 621 -15.96 -6.99 -17.29
N SER A 622 -15.18 -6.89 -18.38
CA SER A 622 -13.79 -6.41 -18.42
C SER A 622 -13.52 -4.97 -17.93
N ASN A 623 -14.54 -4.24 -17.50
CA ASN A 623 -14.40 -2.86 -16.97
C ASN A 623 -15.00 -2.68 -15.57
N GLU A 624 -15.28 -3.75 -14.82
CA GLU A 624 -15.85 -3.59 -13.48
C GLU A 624 -14.77 -3.26 -12.43
N PRO A 625 -15.12 -2.42 -11.43
CA PRO A 625 -14.19 -2.04 -10.39
C PRO A 625 -13.78 -3.24 -9.54
N SER A 626 -12.55 -3.24 -9.05
CA SER A 626 -11.97 -4.29 -8.18
C SER A 626 -12.61 -4.41 -6.79
N VAL A 627 -13.67 -3.64 -6.51
CA VAL A 627 -14.43 -3.60 -5.26
C VAL A 627 -15.89 -3.27 -5.51
N LEU A 628 -16.76 -3.75 -4.65
CA LEU A 628 -18.17 -3.35 -4.62
C LEU A 628 -18.34 -2.21 -3.62
N TRP A 629 -18.86 -1.07 -4.06
CA TRP A 629 -18.98 0.13 -3.22
C TRP A 629 -20.29 0.88 -3.48
N ASP A 630 -21.03 1.13 -2.42
CA ASP A 630 -22.21 2.00 -2.43
C ASP A 630 -21.86 3.37 -1.84
N PRO A 631 -21.71 4.41 -2.67
CA PRO A 631 -21.27 5.72 -2.23
C PRO A 631 -22.36 6.50 -1.46
N GLU A 632 -23.62 6.17 -1.63
CA GLU A 632 -24.71 6.85 -0.93
C GLU A 632 -24.89 6.30 0.48
N LEU A 633 -24.79 4.99 0.61
CA LEU A 633 -24.93 4.30 1.88
C LEU A 633 -23.61 4.19 2.66
N LEU A 634 -22.46 4.40 2.03
CA LEU A 634 -21.12 4.17 2.59
C LEU A 634 -20.95 2.70 3.02
N ALA A 635 -21.29 1.81 2.12
CA ALA A 635 -21.19 0.37 2.33
C ALA A 635 -20.37 -0.28 1.22
N GLY A 636 -19.40 -1.11 1.59
CA GLY A 636 -18.55 -1.80 0.63
C GLY A 636 -18.37 -3.27 0.90
N ALA A 637 -17.88 -4.00 -0.13
CA ALA A 637 -17.43 -5.36 0.03
C ALA A 637 -16.09 -5.57 -0.66
N CYS A 638 -15.21 -6.30 -0.01
CA CYS A 638 -13.90 -6.68 -0.53
C CYS A 638 -13.60 -8.17 -0.27
N GLY A 639 -12.67 -8.71 -1.03
CA GLY A 639 -12.30 -10.12 -1.02
C GLY A 639 -11.91 -10.56 -2.42
N ASP A 640 -11.37 -11.76 -2.57
CA ASP A 640 -10.99 -12.33 -3.85
C ASP A 640 -12.17 -12.48 -4.84
N TRP A 641 -13.38 -12.49 -4.35
CA TRP A 641 -14.62 -12.58 -5.12
C TRP A 641 -15.16 -11.21 -5.59
N ALA A 642 -14.77 -10.15 -4.92
CA ALA A 642 -15.22 -8.79 -5.24
C ALA A 642 -14.33 -8.12 -6.30
N CYS A 643 -13.22 -8.73 -6.68
CA CYS A 643 -12.38 -8.32 -7.80
C CYS A 643 -13.05 -8.72 -9.11
N GLY A 644 -13.24 -7.78 -10.06
CA GLY A 644 -13.75 -8.04 -11.41
C GLY A 644 -12.97 -9.11 -12.17
N ASP A 645 -12.82 -9.00 -13.48
CA ASP A 645 -12.28 -10.00 -14.44
C ASP A 645 -11.03 -10.83 -14.07
N TRP A 646 -10.34 -10.51 -13.00
CA TRP A 646 -9.22 -11.29 -12.47
C TRP A 646 -9.63 -12.70 -12.00
N ALA A 647 -10.93 -12.96 -11.87
CA ALA A 647 -11.48 -14.25 -11.44
C ALA A 647 -11.46 -15.34 -12.54
N CYS A 648 -11.28 -14.97 -13.79
CA CYS A 648 -11.32 -15.88 -14.94
C CYS A 648 -10.04 -16.69 -15.15
N GLY A 649 -9.46 -17.23 -14.10
CA GLY A 649 -8.46 -18.25 -14.22
C GLY A 649 -8.90 -19.46 -13.42
N THR A 650 -9.07 -20.61 -14.05
CA THR A 650 -9.15 -21.91 -13.38
C THR A 650 -7.99 -21.99 -12.39
N ALA A 651 -8.18 -21.39 -11.21
CA ALA A 651 -7.23 -21.52 -10.12
C ALA A 651 -7.50 -22.86 -9.43
N THR A 652 -7.11 -23.91 -10.07
CA THR A 652 -6.62 -25.08 -9.35
C THR A 652 -5.39 -24.62 -8.57
N PHE A 653 -5.19 -25.08 -7.36
CA PHE A 653 -3.95 -24.87 -6.60
C PHE A 653 -2.70 -25.20 -7.45
N GLY A 654 -2.86 -25.93 -8.54
CA GLY A 654 -1.83 -26.49 -9.37
C GLY A 654 -1.39 -25.73 -10.61
N ARG A 655 -2.01 -24.64 -11.03
CA ARG A 655 -1.51 -23.89 -12.19
C ARG A 655 -0.64 -22.72 -11.74
N LEU A 656 0.65 -22.99 -11.59
CA LEU A 656 1.71 -22.01 -11.41
C LEU A 656 1.69 -21.00 -12.58
N GLY A 657 1.62 -19.71 -12.26
CA GLY A 657 1.68 -18.62 -13.24
C GLY A 657 0.49 -17.65 -13.24
N ARG A 658 -0.50 -17.82 -12.35
CA ARG A 658 -1.65 -16.90 -12.22
C ARG A 658 -1.72 -16.29 -10.82
N SER A 659 -2.35 -15.11 -10.70
CA SER A 659 -2.59 -14.41 -9.44
C SER A 659 -3.27 -15.35 -8.42
N SER A 660 -2.69 -15.45 -7.22
CA SER A 660 -3.22 -16.30 -6.15
C SER A 660 -4.41 -15.67 -5.44
N GLY A 661 -5.22 -16.46 -4.72
CA GLY A 661 -6.30 -15.95 -3.88
C GLY A 661 -5.82 -14.96 -2.81
N VAL A 662 -4.58 -15.13 -2.32
CA VAL A 662 -3.96 -14.20 -1.35
C VAL A 662 -3.62 -12.87 -2.02
N GLU A 663 -3.02 -12.86 -3.23
CA GLU A 663 -2.75 -11.64 -3.97
C GLU A 663 -4.04 -10.88 -4.27
N ARG A 664 -5.08 -11.56 -4.76
CA ARG A 664 -6.37 -10.94 -5.00
C ARG A 664 -6.99 -10.34 -3.74
N ALA A 665 -6.85 -11.01 -2.60
CA ALA A 665 -7.31 -10.50 -1.32
C ALA A 665 -6.54 -9.23 -0.89
N LEU A 666 -5.24 -9.18 -1.11
CA LEU A 666 -4.42 -7.99 -0.87
C LEU A 666 -4.86 -6.84 -1.79
N GLU A 667 -5.04 -7.11 -3.07
CA GLU A 667 -5.47 -6.11 -4.05
C GLU A 667 -6.85 -5.55 -3.75
N SER A 668 -7.82 -6.41 -3.49
CA SER A 668 -9.17 -6.00 -3.15
C SER A 668 -9.24 -5.19 -1.85
N GLY A 669 -8.50 -5.61 -0.82
CA GLY A 669 -8.42 -4.90 0.45
C GLY A 669 -7.80 -3.50 0.30
N SER A 670 -6.72 -3.38 -0.48
CA SER A 670 -6.06 -2.11 -0.77
C SER A 670 -6.96 -1.18 -1.60
N ALA A 671 -7.62 -1.71 -2.61
CA ALA A 671 -8.55 -0.97 -3.45
C ALA A 671 -9.77 -0.46 -2.66
N MET A 672 -10.33 -1.27 -1.74
CA MET A 672 -11.43 -0.86 -0.88
C MET A 672 -11.04 0.28 0.05
N ALA A 673 -9.88 0.18 0.70
CA ALA A 673 -9.39 1.27 1.53
C ALA A 673 -9.23 2.57 0.72
N GLY A 674 -8.60 2.48 -0.46
CA GLY A 674 -8.45 3.61 -1.38
C GLY A 674 -9.79 4.20 -1.81
N THR A 675 -10.80 3.36 -2.08
CA THR A 675 -12.15 3.81 -2.48
C THR A 675 -12.84 4.57 -1.35
N ILE A 676 -12.80 4.05 -0.12
CA ILE A 676 -13.36 4.72 1.06
C ILE A 676 -12.68 6.07 1.28
N LEU A 677 -11.36 6.10 1.27
CA LEU A 677 -10.59 7.32 1.49
C LEU A 677 -10.89 8.37 0.40
N ARG A 678 -10.89 7.98 -0.88
CA ARG A 678 -11.25 8.87 -1.99
C ARG A 678 -12.67 9.43 -1.82
N HIS A 679 -13.64 8.58 -1.52
CA HIS A 679 -15.02 9.00 -1.34
C HIS A 679 -15.19 9.98 -0.18
N CYS A 680 -14.61 9.67 0.97
CA CYS A 680 -14.66 10.52 2.16
C CYS A 680 -13.97 11.86 1.96
N MET A 681 -12.92 11.93 1.12
CA MET A 681 -12.17 13.14 0.81
C MET A 681 -12.83 13.98 -0.30
N SER A 682 -13.44 13.35 -1.31
CA SER A 682 -14.04 14.04 -2.46
C SER A 682 -15.28 14.83 -2.12
N LYS A 683 -16.09 14.37 -1.16
CA LYS A 683 -17.29 15.11 -0.70
C LYS A 683 -16.98 16.48 -0.09
N GLN A 684 -15.73 16.76 0.28
CA GLN A 684 -15.31 18.07 0.77
C GLN A 684 -14.94 19.06 -0.36
N SER A 685 -14.54 18.56 -1.52
CA SER A 685 -14.16 19.40 -2.67
C SER A 685 -15.34 19.73 -3.60
N LEU A 686 -16.46 19.02 -3.48
CA LEU A 686 -17.65 19.15 -4.31
C LEU A 686 -18.78 19.87 -3.56
N ALA A 687 -18.52 21.09 -3.10
CA ALA A 687 -19.62 22.01 -2.83
C ALA A 687 -20.32 22.27 -4.18
N ASN A 688 -21.55 21.74 -4.26
CA ASN A 688 -22.59 22.06 -5.23
C ASN A 688 -22.25 21.96 -6.74
N PRO A 689 -22.84 21.01 -7.51
CA PRO A 689 -22.69 20.96 -8.97
C PRO A 689 -23.08 22.27 -9.68
N MET A 690 -24.03 23.03 -9.14
CA MET A 690 -24.41 24.35 -9.66
C MET A 690 -23.32 25.42 -9.48
N ASP A 691 -22.43 25.28 -8.51
CA ASP A 691 -21.27 26.14 -8.38
C ASP A 691 -20.14 25.77 -9.37
N ARG A 692 -20.13 24.53 -9.91
CA ARG A 692 -19.23 24.14 -11.00
C ARG A 692 -19.58 24.86 -12.30
N GLU A 693 -20.85 24.97 -12.68
CA GLU A 693 -21.25 25.68 -13.91
C GLU A 693 -20.96 27.18 -13.81
N LYS A 694 -21.19 27.80 -12.65
CA LYS A 694 -20.85 29.20 -12.42
C LYS A 694 -19.34 29.44 -12.26
N GLN A 695 -18.57 28.45 -11.80
CA GLN A 695 -17.11 28.53 -11.64
C GLN A 695 -16.33 28.12 -12.87
N ALA A 696 -16.89 27.29 -13.78
CA ALA A 696 -16.21 26.79 -14.96
C ALA A 696 -16.12 27.82 -16.10
N PHE A 697 -16.93 28.86 -16.10
CA PHE A 697 -17.04 29.81 -17.20
C PHE A 697 -16.95 31.31 -16.78
N GLN A 698 -16.05 31.64 -15.89
CA GLN A 698 -15.39 32.94 -15.99
C GLN A 698 -14.00 32.69 -16.55
N PRO A 699 -13.73 33.02 -17.83
CA PRO A 699 -12.35 33.20 -18.22
C PRO A 699 -11.77 34.17 -17.19
N MET A 700 -10.65 33.81 -16.57
CA MET A 700 -9.81 34.82 -15.95
C MET A 700 -9.27 35.69 -17.06
N LEU A 701 -10.14 36.49 -17.65
CA LEU A 701 -9.76 37.75 -18.21
C LEU A 701 -9.02 38.45 -17.09
N PHE A 702 -7.78 38.73 -17.31
CA PHE A 702 -6.93 39.51 -16.46
C PHE A 702 -7.75 40.76 -16.06
N GLY A 703 -8.34 40.73 -14.86
CA GLY A 703 -9.09 41.85 -14.34
C GLY A 703 -8.16 43.04 -14.27
N ASP A 704 -8.68 44.17 -14.67
CA ASP A 704 -7.97 45.48 -14.74
C ASP A 704 -7.56 46.01 -13.33
N GLU A 705 -7.56 45.21 -12.31
CA GLU A 705 -7.13 45.59 -10.96
C GLU A 705 -6.00 44.69 -10.49
N ALA A 706 -4.79 45.09 -10.81
CA ALA A 706 -3.58 44.91 -10.02
C ALA A 706 -2.33 45.17 -10.89
N PHE A 707 -2.08 46.42 -11.13
CA PHE A 707 -0.72 46.85 -11.40
C PHE A 707 0.00 47.14 -10.08
#